data_5a8eea61382c6375e579f80db383c055
#
_entry.id   5a8eea61382c6375e579f80db383c055
#
_cell.length_a   1.000
_cell.length_b   1.000
_cell.length_c   1.000
_cell.angle_alpha   90.00
_cell.angle_beta   90.00
_cell.angle_gamma   90.00
#
_symmetry.space_group_name_H-M   'P 1'
#
loop_
_entity.id
_entity.type
_entity.pdbx_description
1 polymer ?
#
loop_
_entity_poly.entity_id
_entity_poly.type
_entity_poly.pdbx_seq_one_letter_code
_entity_poly.pdbx_strand_id
1 'polypeptide(L)'
;MLAIYKRELKSYFRSFIGFLFIAVTLFFLGLYFSVYNLMNGYPYFAYVVSSVTFLFMLTVPILTMRILAEEKRSKTDQLILTAPVSVGGIVMGKFLALLTIFAIPVAIICFYPLIMAQYGSVPMGEAYLSILAYFLFGMTAIAIGLFLSSVTESQVIAAVLTFLVLFLGYMMDSICSIISSTGNLLTKLLRCFDLYTPFSNLLNGTLDVSSIVYYVSVTALVLFLTVQSIQKRRYSMSVKNLSFSAYSTGMIAVAVALVVVVNIIMGEMPSSWTAIDMTSQKLYSLTDQTVDYVKNMQDDVTIYVLVNQDNQDTTLGQTLQRYDDLSDHITVEYVDPTVNPMFYTQYTTGNISTNSLIVVSDKRSKVIDYNDVYESSYDFDYSTYSYNTTTTGYDGEGQITSALDYVLNDNMPKVYMTTGHNELSLSNTFTSALNKENVDYETVNLMDLDAIPDDAACLFINGATSDFSSDDKDKVIDYLDNGGKVILVTGYTDEETPNIDAILSYMNLSIAKGLVVENDSNGYYRSPYYILPTQSSDSYTSGTYGKYLFLPYSQGIIVPEEVSTGETATGDITYDVFLSTSDSSFAKQDVNNTQDFSQSENDMNGPFALGVEAVKTLDDGDATLVVYGCEQLFTDDANSVVSGANLTLFTNTFSGMTDHETSVSIPVKSYEVSNLIVDSAQILLLGLLVTVILPVGCVIAGFVIWFRRRKK
;
A
#
# COMPACT_ATOMS: atom_id res chain seq x y z
N MET A 1 29.47 20.45 31.63
CA MET A 1 28.51 19.56 31.00
C MET A 1 28.88 18.09 31.20
N LEU A 2 30.03 17.60 30.69
CA LEU A 2 30.43 16.18 30.74
C LEU A 2 30.50 15.57 32.14
N ALA A 3 31.00 16.32 33.13
CA ALA A 3 31.09 15.86 34.52
C ALA A 3 29.68 15.62 35.13
N ILE A 4 28.72 16.50 34.84
CA ILE A 4 27.32 16.34 35.26
C ILE A 4 26.68 15.15 34.61
N TYR A 5 26.83 14.99 33.28
CA TYR A 5 26.39 13.80 32.53
C TYR A 5 26.90 12.50 33.16
N LYS A 6 28.21 12.39 33.36
CA LYS A 6 28.81 11.19 33.99
C LYS A 6 28.28 10.94 35.41
N ARG A 7 28.09 12.02 36.22
CA ARG A 7 27.54 11.91 37.55
C ARG A 7 26.11 11.35 37.53
N GLU A 8 25.23 11.96 36.70
CA GLU A 8 23.83 11.55 36.60
C GLU A 8 23.72 10.11 36.06
N LEU A 9 24.40 9.80 34.97
CA LEU A 9 24.40 8.44 34.39
C LEU A 9 24.85 7.42 35.44
N LYS A 10 25.93 7.70 36.16
CA LYS A 10 26.43 6.85 37.25
C LYS A 10 25.43 6.75 38.41
N SER A 11 24.65 7.80 38.70
CA SER A 11 23.60 7.81 39.73
C SER A 11 22.48 6.82 39.35
N TYR A 12 21.99 6.87 38.12
CA TYR A 12 20.92 5.96 37.63
C TYR A 12 21.37 4.50 37.56
N PHE A 13 22.59 4.23 37.09
CA PHE A 13 23.15 2.85 37.06
C PHE A 13 23.64 2.35 38.44
N ARG A 14 23.72 3.22 39.46
CA ARG A 14 23.95 2.84 40.84
C ARG A 14 22.65 2.70 41.65
N SER A 15 21.51 3.14 41.13
CA SER A 15 20.17 2.96 41.66
C SER A 15 19.44 1.85 40.89
N PHE A 16 18.42 1.29 41.52
CA PHE A 16 17.57 0.29 40.87
C PHE A 16 16.69 0.88 39.74
N ILE A 17 16.42 2.20 39.78
CA ILE A 17 15.45 2.86 38.89
C ILE A 17 15.83 2.78 37.43
N GLY A 18 17.10 3.01 37.08
CA GLY A 18 17.57 2.94 35.69
C GLY A 18 17.41 1.54 35.09
N PHE A 19 17.78 0.51 35.85
CA PHE A 19 17.61 -0.89 35.42
C PHE A 19 16.13 -1.29 35.34
N LEU A 20 15.32 -0.83 36.26
CA LEU A 20 13.86 -1.09 36.25
C LEU A 20 13.21 -0.49 35.01
N PHE A 21 13.57 0.76 34.67
CA PHE A 21 13.06 1.42 33.46
C PHE A 21 13.42 0.61 32.19
N ILE A 22 14.70 0.24 32.04
CA ILE A 22 15.16 -0.56 30.92
C ILE A 22 14.42 -1.91 30.87
N ALA A 23 14.31 -2.59 31.99
CA ALA A 23 13.66 -3.91 32.09
C ALA A 23 12.16 -3.85 31.73
N VAL A 24 11.41 -2.85 32.26
CA VAL A 24 10.00 -2.68 31.97
C VAL A 24 9.78 -2.34 30.49
N THR A 25 10.59 -1.43 29.95
CA THR A 25 10.51 -1.08 28.53
C THR A 25 10.80 -2.29 27.62
N LEU A 26 11.85 -3.06 27.91
CA LEU A 26 12.18 -4.28 27.14
C LEU A 26 11.14 -5.37 27.31
N PHE A 27 10.55 -5.52 28.49
CA PHE A 27 9.49 -6.49 28.72
C PHE A 27 8.28 -6.26 27.81
N PHE A 28 7.77 -5.03 27.75
CA PHE A 28 6.63 -4.72 26.90
C PHE A 28 6.98 -4.77 25.41
N LEU A 29 8.14 -4.28 25.01
CA LEU A 29 8.62 -4.41 23.64
C LEU A 29 8.77 -5.89 23.22
N GLY A 30 9.36 -6.72 24.09
CA GLY A 30 9.49 -8.16 23.86
C GLY A 30 8.14 -8.88 23.84
N LEU A 31 7.20 -8.49 24.71
CA LEU A 31 5.86 -9.07 24.77
C LEU A 31 5.10 -8.81 23.44
N TYR A 32 5.00 -7.56 23.02
CA TYR A 32 4.31 -7.23 21.77
C TYR A 32 5.02 -7.78 20.53
N PHE A 33 6.36 -7.79 20.53
CA PHE A 33 7.14 -8.47 19.48
C PHE A 33 6.81 -9.96 19.39
N SER A 34 6.73 -10.63 20.54
CA SER A 34 6.38 -12.05 20.56
C SER A 34 4.96 -12.30 20.04
N VAL A 35 4.00 -11.44 20.39
CA VAL A 35 2.61 -11.60 19.97
C VAL A 35 2.44 -11.26 18.48
N TYR A 36 2.86 -10.07 18.04
CA TYR A 36 2.60 -9.63 16.67
C TYR A 36 3.50 -10.31 15.65
N ASN A 37 4.81 -10.31 15.87
CA ASN A 37 5.76 -10.75 14.86
C ASN A 37 6.06 -12.26 14.94
N LEU A 38 6.23 -12.83 16.13
CA LEU A 38 6.57 -14.25 16.24
C LEU A 38 5.36 -15.18 16.19
N MET A 39 4.27 -14.86 16.93
CA MET A 39 3.09 -15.74 17.01
C MET A 39 2.13 -15.51 15.83
N ASN A 40 1.83 -14.25 15.50
CA ASN A 40 0.91 -13.92 14.41
C ASN A 40 1.63 -13.82 13.05
N GLY A 41 2.97 -13.83 13.03
CA GLY A 41 3.73 -13.77 11.80
C GLY A 41 3.72 -12.42 11.07
N TYR A 42 3.23 -11.33 11.68
CA TYR A 42 3.17 -10.02 11.01
C TYR A 42 4.58 -9.47 10.76
N PRO A 43 4.93 -9.09 9.52
CA PRO A 43 6.26 -8.61 9.18
C PRO A 43 6.50 -7.14 9.56
N TYR A 44 5.47 -6.40 10.00
CA TYR A 44 5.56 -4.98 10.34
C TYR A 44 5.93 -4.75 11.79
N PHE A 45 7.12 -4.18 12.03
CA PHE A 45 7.57 -3.83 13.38
C PHE A 45 6.85 -2.60 13.96
N ALA A 46 6.25 -1.77 13.12
CA ALA A 46 5.48 -0.59 13.51
C ALA A 46 4.35 -0.90 14.50
N TYR A 47 3.70 -2.05 14.40
CA TYR A 47 2.65 -2.49 15.35
C TYR A 47 3.17 -2.63 16.78
N VAL A 48 4.40 -3.16 16.94
CA VAL A 48 5.05 -3.28 18.27
C VAL A 48 5.30 -1.90 18.85
N VAL A 49 5.89 -1.01 18.06
CA VAL A 49 6.25 0.34 18.49
C VAL A 49 4.99 1.15 18.84
N SER A 50 3.95 1.10 18.00
CA SER A 50 2.68 1.77 18.25
C SER A 50 2.05 1.32 19.57
N SER A 51 1.96 0.00 19.80
CA SER A 51 1.34 -0.58 21.00
C SER A 51 2.09 -0.22 22.29
N VAL A 52 3.42 -0.11 22.23
CA VAL A 52 4.25 0.24 23.41
C VAL A 52 4.23 1.72 23.70
N THR A 53 3.91 2.59 22.75
CA THR A 53 4.00 4.05 22.93
C THR A 53 3.10 4.55 24.05
N PHE A 54 1.89 4.03 24.22
CA PHE A 54 1.03 4.39 25.34
C PHE A 54 1.64 4.01 26.70
N LEU A 55 2.20 2.80 26.81
CA LEU A 55 2.88 2.34 28.02
C LEU A 55 4.15 3.14 28.31
N PHE A 56 4.83 3.58 27.29
CA PHE A 56 6.00 4.44 27.41
C PHE A 56 5.65 5.79 28.05
N MET A 57 4.47 6.36 27.76
CA MET A 57 3.99 7.58 28.42
C MET A 57 3.82 7.41 29.95
N LEU A 58 3.63 6.18 30.44
CA LEU A 58 3.61 5.89 31.87
C LEU A 58 5.02 5.73 32.47
N THR A 59 5.95 5.19 31.70
CA THR A 59 7.32 4.89 32.20
C THR A 59 8.25 6.11 32.18
N VAL A 60 8.11 7.03 31.22
CA VAL A 60 8.92 8.25 31.14
C VAL A 60 8.76 9.17 32.35
N PRO A 61 7.54 9.44 32.86
CA PRO A 61 7.37 10.19 34.09
C PRO A 61 8.16 9.63 35.28
N ILE A 62 8.20 8.29 35.42
CA ILE A 62 8.96 7.63 36.49
C ILE A 62 10.46 7.85 36.31
N LEU A 63 10.96 7.84 35.08
CA LEU A 63 12.36 8.09 34.79
C LEU A 63 12.77 9.54 35.08
N THR A 64 11.90 10.52 34.73
CA THR A 64 12.23 11.95 34.74
C THR A 64 11.88 12.65 36.04
N MET A 65 10.90 12.14 36.84
CA MET A 65 10.36 12.82 38.01
C MET A 65 11.42 13.19 39.05
N ARG A 66 12.50 12.43 39.19
CA ARG A 66 13.48 12.53 40.22
C ARG A 66 14.57 13.58 39.94
N ILE A 67 14.91 13.75 38.65
CA ILE A 67 16.19 14.36 38.22
C ILE A 67 16.42 15.81 38.67
N LEU A 68 15.36 16.63 38.79
CA LEU A 68 15.43 18.01 39.27
C LEU A 68 14.58 18.23 40.52
N ALA A 69 13.40 17.58 40.64
CA ALA A 69 12.51 17.75 41.77
C ALA A 69 13.14 17.25 43.08
N GLU A 70 13.92 16.18 43.09
CA GLU A 70 14.62 15.66 44.26
C GLU A 70 15.75 16.60 44.70
N GLU A 71 16.58 17.09 43.76
CA GLU A 71 17.64 18.03 44.05
C GLU A 71 17.07 19.35 44.65
N LYS A 72 15.93 19.80 44.12
CA LYS A 72 15.22 20.96 44.61
C LYS A 72 14.69 20.77 46.04
N ARG A 73 14.04 19.58 46.29
CA ARG A 73 13.52 19.25 47.62
C ARG A 73 14.62 19.13 48.66
N SER A 74 15.77 18.55 48.29
CA SER A 74 16.92 18.37 49.18
C SER A 74 17.84 19.60 49.25
N LYS A 75 17.54 20.70 48.49
CA LYS A 75 18.34 21.90 48.33
C LYS A 75 19.78 21.67 47.83
N THR A 76 20.06 20.52 47.25
CA THR A 76 21.36 20.21 46.65
C THR A 76 21.58 20.86 45.27
N ASP A 77 20.54 21.39 44.68
CA ASP A 77 20.59 22.21 43.46
C ASP A 77 21.45 23.47 43.66
N GLN A 78 21.48 24.05 44.91
CA GLN A 78 22.28 25.22 45.21
C GLN A 78 23.78 24.98 45.01
N LEU A 79 24.27 23.80 45.39
CA LEU A 79 25.67 23.42 45.19
C LEU A 79 26.06 23.32 43.70
N ILE A 80 25.14 22.85 42.85
CA ILE A 80 25.35 22.73 41.40
C ILE A 80 25.28 24.11 40.74
N LEU A 81 24.37 24.96 41.19
CA LEU A 81 24.17 26.30 40.65
C LEU A 81 25.29 27.29 41.04
N THR A 82 26.04 27.04 42.10
CA THR A 82 27.23 27.81 42.50
C THR A 82 28.50 27.33 41.80
N ALA A 83 28.48 26.14 41.18
CA ALA A 83 29.62 25.63 40.41
C ALA A 83 29.89 26.49 39.15
N PRO A 84 31.14 26.58 38.65
CA PRO A 84 31.49 27.34 37.44
C PRO A 84 31.02 26.64 36.16
N VAL A 85 29.72 26.34 36.05
CA VAL A 85 29.07 25.69 34.91
C VAL A 85 27.84 26.50 34.50
N SER A 86 27.63 26.66 33.20
CA SER A 86 26.42 27.33 32.70
C SER A 86 25.17 26.50 32.99
N VAL A 87 24.04 27.17 33.25
CA VAL A 87 22.75 26.50 33.49
C VAL A 87 22.37 25.59 32.29
N GLY A 88 22.58 26.07 31.05
CA GLY A 88 22.39 25.24 29.84
C GLY A 88 23.25 24.00 29.86
N GLY A 89 24.51 24.06 30.32
CA GLY A 89 25.38 22.88 30.46
C GLY A 89 24.92 21.92 31.55
N ILE A 90 24.22 22.39 32.60
CA ILE A 90 23.60 21.55 33.62
C ILE A 90 22.40 20.79 33.02
N VAL A 91 21.47 21.52 32.40
CA VAL A 91 20.26 20.93 31.77
C VAL A 91 20.61 19.93 30.69
N MET A 92 21.52 20.29 29.79
CA MET A 92 21.96 19.40 28.71
C MET A 92 22.67 18.14 29.26
N GLY A 93 23.51 18.28 30.31
CA GLY A 93 24.15 17.11 30.93
C GLY A 93 23.15 16.14 31.56
N LYS A 94 22.07 16.66 32.19
CA LYS A 94 20.99 15.83 32.75
C LYS A 94 20.13 15.21 31.67
N PHE A 95 19.76 15.98 30.66
CA PHE A 95 18.99 15.48 29.49
C PHE A 95 19.70 14.33 28.77
N LEU A 96 20.99 14.52 28.44
CA LEU A 96 21.79 13.50 27.78
C LEU A 96 21.95 12.23 28.63
N ALA A 97 21.99 12.34 29.95
CA ALA A 97 22.04 11.18 30.83
C ALA A 97 20.75 10.37 30.78
N LEU A 98 19.59 11.00 30.78
CA LEU A 98 18.28 10.34 30.62
C LEU A 98 18.14 9.73 29.22
N LEU A 99 18.51 10.50 28.21
CA LEU A 99 18.47 10.05 26.81
C LEU A 99 19.37 8.81 26.60
N THR A 100 20.54 8.74 27.22
CA THR A 100 21.41 7.55 27.15
C THR A 100 20.77 6.33 27.79
N ILE A 101 20.06 6.48 28.92
CA ILE A 101 19.34 5.38 29.55
C ILE A 101 18.23 4.86 28.63
N PHE A 102 17.51 5.75 27.97
CA PHE A 102 16.47 5.40 26.98
C PHE A 102 17.05 4.81 25.70
N ALA A 103 18.20 5.30 25.23
CA ALA A 103 18.86 4.78 24.03
C ALA A 103 19.28 3.29 24.16
N ILE A 104 19.46 2.75 25.37
CA ILE A 104 19.85 1.36 25.58
C ILE A 104 18.75 0.39 25.08
N PRO A 105 17.49 0.45 25.56
CA PRO A 105 16.44 -0.41 25.01
C PRO A 105 16.20 -0.15 23.50
N VAL A 106 16.33 1.10 23.04
CA VAL A 106 16.23 1.40 21.59
C VAL A 106 17.32 0.70 20.79
N ALA A 107 18.55 0.70 21.26
CA ALA A 107 19.63 -0.02 20.60
C ALA A 107 19.41 -1.55 20.57
N ILE A 108 18.80 -2.10 21.61
CA ILE A 108 18.45 -3.53 21.67
C ILE A 108 17.37 -3.88 20.65
N ILE A 109 16.31 -3.08 20.53
CA ILE A 109 15.24 -3.35 19.57
C ILE A 109 15.66 -3.17 18.11
N CYS A 110 16.75 -2.46 17.82
CA CYS A 110 17.32 -2.42 16.46
C CYS A 110 17.72 -3.80 15.93
N PHE A 111 17.90 -4.79 16.80
CA PHE A 111 18.17 -6.17 16.39
C PHE A 111 16.90 -6.98 16.06
N TYR A 112 15.71 -6.52 16.48
CA TYR A 112 14.46 -7.28 16.26
C TYR A 112 14.08 -7.41 14.78
N PRO A 113 14.15 -6.37 13.93
CA PRO A 113 13.92 -6.53 12.49
C PRO A 113 14.91 -7.50 11.83
N LEU A 114 16.17 -7.54 12.29
CA LEU A 114 17.18 -8.49 11.77
C LEU A 114 16.85 -9.94 12.14
N ILE A 115 16.25 -10.16 13.32
CA ILE A 115 15.76 -11.48 13.73
C ILE A 115 14.57 -11.88 12.86
N MET A 116 13.61 -10.96 12.62
CA MET A 116 12.44 -11.20 11.76
C MET A 116 12.84 -11.59 10.34
N ALA A 117 13.86 -10.93 9.78
CA ALA A 117 14.34 -11.17 8.42
C ALA A 117 14.90 -12.60 8.18
N GLN A 118 15.13 -13.37 9.24
CA GLN A 118 15.52 -14.79 9.10
C GLN A 118 14.32 -15.70 8.83
N TYR A 119 13.09 -15.20 9.02
CA TYR A 119 11.86 -15.98 8.95
C TYR A 119 10.92 -15.54 7.83
N GLY A 120 11.28 -14.52 7.07
CA GLY A 120 10.50 -14.03 5.94
C GLY A 120 10.92 -12.65 5.46
N SER A 121 10.19 -12.12 4.49
CA SER A 121 10.41 -10.78 3.96
C SER A 121 9.93 -9.73 4.96
N VAL A 122 10.81 -8.80 5.35
CA VAL A 122 10.53 -7.72 6.31
C VAL A 122 10.78 -6.37 5.66
N PRO A 123 9.84 -5.41 5.73
CA PRO A 123 10.05 -4.05 5.24
C PRO A 123 11.03 -3.30 6.15
N MET A 124 12.33 -3.49 5.90
CA MET A 124 13.41 -2.95 6.74
C MET A 124 13.37 -1.43 6.87
N GLY A 125 13.03 -0.72 5.78
CA GLY A 125 12.90 0.74 5.78
C GLY A 125 11.88 1.21 6.82
N GLU A 126 10.67 0.66 6.77
CA GLU A 126 9.59 0.97 7.72
C GLU A 126 9.94 0.54 9.16
N ALA A 127 10.56 -0.63 9.33
CA ALA A 127 10.94 -1.14 10.63
C ALA A 127 11.95 -0.21 11.33
N TYR A 128 12.99 0.25 10.64
CA TYR A 128 13.95 1.19 11.23
C TYR A 128 13.39 2.60 11.38
N LEU A 129 12.47 3.01 10.47
CA LEU A 129 11.80 4.30 10.59
C LEU A 129 10.88 4.33 11.81
N SER A 130 10.15 3.24 12.10
CA SER A 130 9.34 3.13 13.32
C SER A 130 10.19 3.19 14.60
N ILE A 131 11.39 2.61 14.61
CA ILE A 131 12.35 2.73 15.72
C ILE A 131 12.85 4.17 15.88
N LEU A 132 13.13 4.86 14.76
CA LEU A 132 13.50 6.28 14.77
C LEU A 132 12.35 7.14 15.31
N ALA A 133 11.11 6.89 14.90
CA ALA A 133 9.92 7.56 15.42
C ALA A 133 9.81 7.42 16.94
N TYR A 134 9.98 6.19 17.44
CA TYR A 134 9.99 5.91 18.88
C TYR A 134 11.10 6.65 19.63
N PHE A 135 12.30 6.72 19.05
CA PHE A 135 13.41 7.46 19.62
C PHE A 135 13.14 8.96 19.68
N LEU A 136 12.61 9.57 18.60
CA LEU A 136 12.30 11.00 18.54
C LEU A 136 11.16 11.38 19.51
N PHE A 137 10.09 10.59 19.53
CA PHE A 137 8.99 10.76 20.50
C PHE A 137 9.52 10.65 21.93
N GLY A 138 10.32 9.65 22.23
CA GLY A 138 10.92 9.44 23.54
C GLY A 138 11.87 10.56 23.97
N MET A 139 12.66 11.07 23.05
CA MET A 139 13.54 12.22 23.25
C MET A 139 12.74 13.45 23.69
N THR A 140 11.65 13.75 23.01
CA THR A 140 10.75 14.87 23.32
C THR A 140 10.01 14.64 24.63
N ALA A 141 9.51 13.44 24.89
CA ALA A 141 8.85 13.09 26.15
C ALA A 141 9.78 13.25 27.36
N ILE A 142 11.04 12.84 27.23
CA ILE A 142 12.07 13.03 28.27
C ILE A 142 12.35 14.51 28.51
N ALA A 143 12.42 15.34 27.47
CA ALA A 143 12.60 16.79 27.61
C ALA A 143 11.42 17.45 28.38
N ILE A 144 10.16 17.05 28.02
CA ILE A 144 8.94 17.52 28.71
C ILE A 144 8.98 17.10 30.18
N GLY A 145 9.31 15.85 30.49
CA GLY A 145 9.43 15.38 31.86
C GLY A 145 10.53 16.10 32.68
N LEU A 146 11.67 16.37 32.03
CA LEU A 146 12.75 17.16 32.64
C LEU A 146 12.28 18.60 32.98
N PHE A 147 11.55 19.25 32.08
CA PHE A 147 10.96 20.55 32.28
C PHE A 147 10.01 20.57 33.49
N LEU A 148 9.05 19.64 33.50
CA LEU A 148 8.06 19.57 34.59
C LEU A 148 8.69 19.19 35.92
N SER A 149 9.73 18.35 35.93
CA SER A 149 10.55 18.10 37.11
C SER A 149 11.30 19.37 37.60
N SER A 150 11.58 20.34 36.71
CA SER A 150 12.20 21.61 37.09
C SER A 150 11.23 22.56 37.78
N VAL A 151 9.94 22.49 37.47
CA VAL A 151 8.91 23.42 37.99
C VAL A 151 8.47 23.03 39.40
N THR A 152 8.43 21.73 39.74
CA THR A 152 7.90 21.24 41.01
C THR A 152 9.02 20.81 41.99
N GLU A 153 8.68 20.67 43.29
CA GLU A 153 9.54 20.07 44.31
C GLU A 153 9.11 18.65 44.70
N SER A 154 7.92 18.26 44.27
CA SER A 154 7.36 16.92 44.53
C SER A 154 7.59 16.03 43.33
N GLN A 155 8.25 14.89 43.54
CA GLN A 155 8.46 13.86 42.49
C GLN A 155 7.16 13.31 41.94
N VAL A 156 6.15 13.08 42.83
CA VAL A 156 4.85 12.56 42.44
C VAL A 156 4.08 13.56 41.57
N ILE A 157 4.08 14.84 41.96
CA ILE A 157 3.42 15.88 41.16
C ILE A 157 4.13 16.01 39.78
N ALA A 158 5.48 15.97 39.76
CA ALA A 158 6.23 15.97 38.51
C ALA A 158 5.82 14.81 37.60
N ALA A 159 5.69 13.61 38.15
CA ALA A 159 5.27 12.41 37.37
C ALA A 159 3.84 12.54 36.81
N VAL A 160 2.88 12.95 37.66
CA VAL A 160 1.48 13.11 37.25
C VAL A 160 1.33 14.22 36.18
N LEU A 161 2.00 15.34 36.34
CA LEU A 161 1.97 16.42 35.36
C LEU A 161 2.62 15.98 34.04
N THR A 162 3.73 15.25 34.10
CA THR A 162 4.39 14.75 32.90
C THR A 162 3.47 13.79 32.14
N PHE A 163 2.83 12.84 32.83
CA PHE A 163 1.87 11.94 32.21
C PHE A 163 0.70 12.72 31.59
N LEU A 164 0.13 13.68 32.32
CA LEU A 164 -1.00 14.49 31.83
C LEU A 164 -0.64 15.25 30.55
N VAL A 165 0.53 15.92 30.53
CA VAL A 165 0.96 16.69 29.35
C VAL A 165 1.25 15.78 28.15
N LEU A 166 1.90 14.63 28.37
CA LEU A 166 2.14 13.66 27.30
C LEU A 166 0.85 13.06 26.79
N PHE A 167 -0.09 12.72 27.67
CA PHE A 167 -1.40 12.18 27.31
C PHE A 167 -2.24 13.19 26.51
N LEU A 168 -2.25 14.45 26.93
CA LEU A 168 -2.95 15.51 26.19
C LEU A 168 -2.32 15.71 24.81
N GLY A 169 -0.99 15.74 24.71
CA GLY A 169 -0.30 15.83 23.42
C GLY A 169 -0.55 14.63 22.51
N TYR A 170 -0.69 13.43 23.08
CA TYR A 170 -1.03 12.21 22.33
C TYR A 170 -2.48 12.21 21.82
N MET A 171 -3.41 12.78 22.58
CA MET A 171 -4.83 12.88 22.21
C MET A 171 -5.19 14.18 21.48
N MET A 172 -4.21 15.02 21.15
CA MET A 172 -4.47 16.38 20.69
C MET A 172 -5.24 16.44 19.38
N ASP A 173 -4.93 15.59 18.41
CA ASP A 173 -5.65 15.54 17.15
C ASP A 173 -7.13 15.14 17.35
N SER A 174 -7.40 14.12 18.17
CA SER A 174 -8.76 13.72 18.55
C SER A 174 -9.52 14.85 19.27
N ILE A 175 -8.83 15.62 20.14
CA ILE A 175 -9.42 16.76 20.82
C ILE A 175 -9.76 17.87 19.81
N CYS A 176 -8.88 18.15 18.87
CA CYS A 176 -9.11 19.14 17.81
C CYS A 176 -10.30 18.76 16.93
N SER A 177 -10.42 17.51 16.57
CA SER A 177 -11.54 16.99 15.77
C SER A 177 -12.90 17.12 16.49
N ILE A 178 -12.93 16.96 17.84
CA ILE A 178 -14.14 17.19 18.66
C ILE A 178 -14.50 18.67 18.73
N ILE A 179 -13.52 19.57 18.78
CA ILE A 179 -13.77 21.03 18.88
C ILE A 179 -14.28 21.60 17.57
N SER A 180 -13.73 21.17 16.45
CA SER A 180 -14.14 21.63 15.12
C SER A 180 -13.71 20.61 14.07
N SER A 181 -14.68 20.10 13.32
CA SER A 181 -14.46 19.20 12.18
C SER A 181 -13.94 19.96 10.94
N THR A 182 -14.15 21.27 10.86
CA THR A 182 -13.74 22.11 9.73
C THR A 182 -12.47 22.91 9.99
N GLY A 183 -11.90 22.76 11.19
CA GLY A 183 -10.73 23.53 11.62
C GLY A 183 -11.05 25.01 11.91
N ASN A 184 -10.41 25.55 12.93
CA ASN A 184 -10.47 26.98 13.25
C ASN A 184 -9.12 27.45 13.80
N LEU A 185 -8.95 28.74 14.05
CA LEU A 185 -7.71 29.31 14.58
C LEU A 185 -7.27 28.63 15.89
N LEU A 186 -8.24 28.23 16.73
CA LEU A 186 -7.97 27.55 18.00
C LEU A 186 -7.41 26.15 17.76
N THR A 187 -8.01 25.36 16.86
CA THR A 187 -7.53 24.02 16.54
C THR A 187 -6.16 24.06 15.85
N LYS A 188 -5.89 25.05 14.99
CA LYS A 188 -4.55 25.26 14.40
C LYS A 188 -3.49 25.53 15.46
N LEU A 189 -3.81 26.30 16.50
CA LEU A 189 -2.89 26.54 17.63
C LEU A 189 -2.71 25.29 18.51
N LEU A 190 -3.77 24.54 18.76
CA LEU A 190 -3.71 23.31 19.56
C LEU A 190 -2.92 22.22 18.86
N ARG A 191 -3.04 22.08 17.52
CA ARG A 191 -2.24 21.14 16.71
C ARG A 191 -0.74 21.37 16.81
N CYS A 192 -0.25 22.57 17.21
CA CYS A 192 1.17 22.76 17.52
C CYS A 192 1.66 21.91 18.70
N PHE A 193 0.76 21.39 19.52
CA PHE A 193 1.05 20.48 20.63
C PHE A 193 0.75 19.01 20.32
N ASP A 194 0.43 18.68 19.08
CA ASP A 194 0.16 17.32 18.66
C ASP A 194 1.45 16.51 18.59
N LEU A 195 1.60 15.57 19.52
CA LEU A 195 2.74 14.66 19.57
C LEU A 195 2.51 13.38 18.80
N TYR A 196 1.24 13.07 18.39
CA TYR A 196 0.91 11.78 17.79
C TYR A 196 0.96 11.82 16.27
N THR A 197 0.43 12.85 15.61
CA THR A 197 0.42 12.91 14.12
C THR A 197 1.81 12.81 13.51
N PRO A 198 2.86 13.54 13.95
CA PRO A 198 4.21 13.35 13.45
C PRO A 198 4.79 11.96 13.72
N PHE A 199 4.37 11.32 14.82
CA PHE A 199 4.75 9.94 15.14
C PHE A 199 4.09 8.95 14.19
N SER A 200 2.78 9.10 13.94
CA SER A 200 2.02 8.26 13.04
C SER A 200 2.53 8.32 11.60
N ASN A 201 2.89 9.50 11.10
CA ASN A 201 3.47 9.67 9.77
C ASN A 201 4.74 8.83 9.59
N LEU A 202 5.64 8.87 10.58
CA LEU A 202 6.85 8.05 10.55
C LEU A 202 6.56 6.55 10.72
N LEU A 203 5.52 6.16 11.48
CA LEU A 203 5.09 4.75 11.61
C LEU A 203 4.53 4.18 10.31
N ASN A 204 3.85 5.00 9.53
CA ASN A 204 3.25 4.62 8.25
C ASN A 204 4.28 4.45 7.12
N GLY A 205 5.57 4.51 7.43
CA GLY A 205 6.63 4.27 6.44
C GLY A 205 7.07 5.52 5.67
N THR A 206 6.56 6.70 5.98
CA THR A 206 6.98 7.95 5.34
C THR A 206 8.04 8.66 6.19
N LEU A 207 9.27 8.75 5.66
CA LEU A 207 10.32 9.57 6.28
C LEU A 207 10.01 11.05 6.02
N ASP A 208 9.19 11.62 6.88
CA ASP A 208 8.79 13.02 6.82
C ASP A 208 9.77 13.90 7.61
N VAL A 209 10.48 14.77 6.89
CA VAL A 209 11.44 15.72 7.48
C VAL A 209 10.72 16.71 8.38
N SER A 210 9.47 17.08 8.08
CA SER A 210 8.67 17.98 8.91
C SER A 210 8.45 17.40 10.31
N SER A 211 8.13 16.11 10.40
CA SER A 211 7.99 15.36 11.65
C SER A 211 9.28 15.31 12.47
N ILE A 212 10.43 15.15 11.82
CA ILE A 212 11.75 15.18 12.49
C ILE A 212 12.03 16.57 13.04
N VAL A 213 11.83 17.61 12.22
CA VAL A 213 12.03 19.03 12.62
C VAL A 213 11.10 19.38 13.77
N TYR A 214 9.86 18.91 13.76
CA TYR A 214 8.92 19.10 14.85
C TYR A 214 9.48 18.56 16.18
N TYR A 215 9.89 17.29 16.25
CA TYR A 215 10.42 16.72 17.49
C TYR A 215 11.71 17.40 17.97
N VAL A 216 12.60 17.73 17.05
CA VAL A 216 13.87 18.41 17.38
C VAL A 216 13.59 19.83 17.89
N SER A 217 12.72 20.59 17.22
CA SER A 217 12.37 21.96 17.59
C SER A 217 11.63 22.05 18.93
N VAL A 218 10.64 21.16 19.16
CA VAL A 218 9.92 21.06 20.44
C VAL A 218 10.86 20.65 21.55
N THR A 219 11.74 19.66 21.34
CA THR A 219 12.76 19.28 22.34
C THR A 219 13.66 20.45 22.69
N ALA A 220 14.17 21.18 21.70
CA ALA A 220 15.01 22.34 21.91
C ALA A 220 14.27 23.44 22.70
N LEU A 221 13.00 23.73 22.35
CA LEU A 221 12.16 24.71 23.07
C LEU A 221 11.98 24.30 24.52
N VAL A 222 11.61 23.03 24.78
CA VAL A 222 11.35 22.57 26.16
C VAL A 222 12.63 22.59 27.03
N LEU A 223 13.78 22.22 26.44
CA LEU A 223 15.07 22.35 27.11
C LEU A 223 15.41 23.83 27.40
N PHE A 224 15.13 24.72 26.46
CA PHE A 224 15.29 26.18 26.70
C PHE A 224 14.38 26.66 27.82
N LEU A 225 13.10 26.24 27.85
CA LEU A 225 12.17 26.54 28.94
C LEU A 225 12.68 26.01 30.28
N THR A 226 13.30 24.84 30.31
CA THR A 226 13.93 24.28 31.51
C THR A 226 15.07 25.16 32.00
N VAL A 227 15.91 25.65 31.08
CA VAL A 227 16.99 26.60 31.43
C VAL A 227 16.41 27.89 32.01
N GLN A 228 15.37 28.47 31.41
CA GLN A 228 14.71 29.69 31.90
C GLN A 228 14.05 29.45 33.27
N SER A 229 13.40 28.31 33.49
CA SER A 229 12.80 27.92 34.77
C SER A 229 13.84 27.90 35.91
N ILE A 230 15.03 27.36 35.62
CA ILE A 230 16.11 27.30 36.60
C ILE A 230 16.75 28.68 36.80
N GLN A 231 16.96 29.48 35.75
CA GLN A 231 17.53 30.82 35.81
C GLN A 231 16.65 31.79 36.60
N LYS A 232 15.30 31.70 36.43
CA LYS A 232 14.34 32.55 37.14
C LYS A 232 14.50 32.47 38.66
N ARG A 233 15.00 31.42 39.22
CA ARG A 233 15.25 31.22 40.65
C ARG A 233 16.51 31.91 41.15
N ARG A 234 17.46 32.27 40.29
CA ARG A 234 18.68 32.98 40.64
C ARG A 234 18.40 34.46 41.01
N TYR A 235 17.25 34.98 40.59
CA TYR A 235 16.92 36.40 40.82
C TYR A 235 15.87 36.53 41.90
N SER A 236 16.18 37.31 42.97
CA SER A 236 15.20 37.67 43.97
C SER A 236 14.12 38.59 43.40
N MET A 237 12.88 38.43 43.82
CA MET A 237 11.77 39.32 43.42
C MET A 237 12.02 40.71 44.07
N SER A 238 12.63 41.60 43.33
CA SER A 238 12.73 43.04 43.70
C SER A 238 12.32 43.91 42.52
N VAL A 239 11.82 45.08 42.77
CA VAL A 239 11.36 46.04 41.74
C VAL A 239 12.48 46.36 40.72
N LYS A 240 13.76 46.32 41.15
CA LYS A 240 14.93 46.46 40.25
C LYS A 240 15.13 45.30 39.26
N ASN A 241 14.55 44.14 39.52
CA ASN A 241 14.67 42.94 38.67
C ASN A 241 13.49 42.74 37.72
N LEU A 242 12.53 43.70 37.67
CA LEU A 242 11.37 43.62 36.77
C LEU A 242 11.78 43.59 35.30
N SER A 243 12.85 44.33 34.93
CA SER A 243 13.40 44.36 33.58
C SER A 243 13.98 42.98 33.14
N PHE A 244 14.63 42.26 34.04
CA PHE A 244 15.15 40.92 33.76
C PHE A 244 14.03 39.87 33.63
N SER A 245 12.96 40.02 34.42
CA SER A 245 11.78 39.14 34.28
C SER A 245 11.06 39.39 32.96
N ALA A 246 10.90 40.67 32.57
CA ALA A 246 10.33 41.06 31.29
C ALA A 246 11.19 40.56 30.11
N TYR A 247 12.51 40.66 30.18
CA TYR A 247 13.45 40.16 29.20
C TYR A 247 13.34 38.61 29.05
N SER A 248 13.32 37.86 30.17
CA SER A 248 13.16 36.42 30.16
C SER A 248 11.80 36.00 29.54
N THR A 249 10.72 36.71 29.88
CA THR A 249 9.39 36.46 29.32
C THR A 249 9.37 36.77 27.83
N GLY A 250 9.98 37.86 27.39
CA GLY A 250 10.13 38.22 25.98
C GLY A 250 10.93 37.15 25.18
N MET A 251 12.05 36.68 25.75
CA MET A 251 12.82 35.58 25.12
C MET A 251 12.03 34.29 25.00
N ILE A 252 11.21 33.94 25.99
CA ILE A 252 10.33 32.79 25.92
C ILE A 252 9.30 32.96 24.76
N ALA A 253 8.66 34.13 24.69
CA ALA A 253 7.70 34.44 23.63
C ALA A 253 8.35 34.36 22.23
N VAL A 254 9.55 34.90 22.07
CA VAL A 254 10.30 34.82 20.81
C VAL A 254 10.68 33.38 20.47
N ALA A 255 11.13 32.59 21.46
CA ALA A 255 11.49 31.18 21.22
C ALA A 255 10.27 30.34 20.81
N VAL A 256 9.12 30.55 21.47
CA VAL A 256 7.85 29.88 21.09
C VAL A 256 7.44 30.30 19.68
N ALA A 257 7.44 31.60 19.39
CA ALA A 257 7.09 32.10 18.05
C ALA A 257 8.00 31.54 16.97
N LEU A 258 9.32 31.45 17.23
CA LEU A 258 10.28 30.88 16.27
C LEU A 258 10.00 29.42 16.00
N VAL A 259 9.70 28.59 17.02
CA VAL A 259 9.38 27.18 16.83
C VAL A 259 8.06 27.02 16.06
N VAL A 260 7.04 27.84 16.38
CA VAL A 260 5.78 27.82 15.63
C VAL A 260 5.99 28.18 14.17
N VAL A 261 6.75 29.26 13.89
CA VAL A 261 7.04 29.68 12.51
C VAL A 261 7.82 28.61 11.74
N VAL A 262 8.86 28.03 12.36
CA VAL A 262 9.64 26.96 11.71
C VAL A 262 8.75 25.75 11.35
N ASN A 263 7.85 25.33 12.26
CA ASN A 263 6.98 24.20 12.01
C ASN A 263 5.88 24.53 10.96
N ILE A 264 5.37 25.77 10.95
CA ILE A 264 4.44 26.19 9.89
C ILE A 264 5.14 26.18 8.52
N ILE A 265 6.35 26.75 8.41
CA ILE A 265 7.11 26.74 7.15
C ILE A 265 7.35 25.31 6.67
N MET A 266 7.75 24.43 7.58
CA MET A 266 7.98 23.01 7.20
C MET A 266 6.70 22.29 6.79
N GLY A 267 5.55 22.64 7.37
CA GLY A 267 4.24 22.06 7.03
C GLY A 267 3.67 22.55 5.69
N GLU A 268 4.06 23.75 5.25
CA GLU A 268 3.64 24.33 3.96
C GLU A 268 4.60 23.99 2.80
N MET A 269 5.69 23.25 3.08
CA MET A 269 6.62 22.82 2.02
C MET A 269 6.04 21.65 1.27
N PRO A 270 6.22 21.57 -0.08
CA PRO A 270 5.76 20.44 -0.88
C PRO A 270 6.21 19.08 -0.32
N SER A 271 5.30 18.13 -0.27
CA SER A 271 5.59 16.78 0.23
C SER A 271 6.66 16.06 -0.59
N SER A 272 6.79 16.40 -1.87
CA SER A 272 7.83 15.91 -2.78
C SER A 272 9.26 16.26 -2.30
N TRP A 273 9.42 17.32 -1.51
CA TRP A 273 10.73 17.76 -0.96
C TRP A 273 10.96 17.27 0.48
N THR A 274 9.89 17.06 1.22
CA THR A 274 9.96 16.79 2.67
C THR A 274 9.70 15.35 3.05
N ALA A 275 9.07 14.55 2.17
CA ALA A 275 8.66 13.19 2.48
C ALA A 275 9.31 12.17 1.53
N ILE A 276 10.03 11.20 2.11
CA ILE A 276 10.60 10.06 1.39
C ILE A 276 9.80 8.82 1.76
N ASP A 277 9.27 8.15 0.75
CA ASP A 277 8.54 6.91 0.92
C ASP A 277 9.51 5.75 1.17
N MET A 278 9.44 5.16 2.36
CA MET A 278 10.23 4.02 2.79
C MET A 278 9.41 2.72 2.79
N THR A 279 8.15 2.79 2.34
CA THR A 279 7.29 1.60 2.23
C THR A 279 7.84 0.63 1.19
N SER A 280 7.67 -0.67 1.43
CA SER A 280 8.15 -1.71 0.50
C SER A 280 7.38 -1.67 -0.82
N GLN A 281 6.11 -1.29 -0.78
CA GLN A 281 5.22 -1.16 -1.92
C GLN A 281 5.23 0.23 -2.56
N LYS A 282 6.02 1.18 -2.02
CA LYS A 282 6.06 2.57 -2.46
C LYS A 282 4.65 3.20 -2.52
N LEU A 283 3.87 3.00 -1.46
CA LEU A 283 2.46 3.42 -1.39
C LEU A 283 2.25 4.91 -1.67
N TYR A 284 3.19 5.72 -1.25
CA TYR A 284 3.13 7.18 -1.32
C TYR A 284 4.00 7.77 -2.44
N SER A 285 4.69 6.95 -3.26
CA SER A 285 5.47 7.41 -4.39
C SER A 285 4.68 7.19 -5.68
N LEU A 286 4.77 8.12 -6.63
CA LEU A 286 4.29 7.90 -7.99
C LEU A 286 5.34 7.13 -8.78
N THR A 287 4.88 6.30 -9.73
CA THR A 287 5.75 5.59 -10.67
C THR A 287 6.39 6.56 -11.67
N ASP A 288 7.52 6.17 -12.25
CA ASP A 288 8.19 6.99 -13.26
C ASP A 288 7.27 7.22 -14.47
N GLN A 289 6.43 6.25 -14.84
CA GLN A 289 5.44 6.37 -15.91
C GLN A 289 4.42 7.47 -15.60
N THR A 290 3.81 7.47 -14.39
CA THR A 290 2.90 8.55 -13.97
C THR A 290 3.59 9.90 -13.97
N VAL A 291 4.82 9.96 -13.45
CA VAL A 291 5.60 11.22 -13.41
C VAL A 291 5.85 11.77 -14.79
N ASP A 292 6.25 10.91 -15.74
CA ASP A 292 6.51 11.32 -17.13
C ASP A 292 5.21 11.73 -17.83
N TYR A 293 4.11 11.00 -17.61
CA TYR A 293 2.80 11.35 -18.17
C TYR A 293 2.33 12.73 -17.70
N VAL A 294 2.30 12.94 -16.38
CA VAL A 294 1.80 14.19 -15.78
C VAL A 294 2.65 15.39 -16.12
N LYS A 295 3.98 15.25 -16.22
CA LYS A 295 4.87 16.35 -16.63
C LYS A 295 4.71 16.77 -18.09
N ASN A 296 4.26 15.86 -18.95
CA ASN A 296 4.06 16.13 -20.37
C ASN A 296 2.64 16.63 -20.70
N MET A 297 1.74 16.69 -19.73
CA MET A 297 0.38 17.25 -19.88
C MET A 297 0.43 18.70 -20.32
N GLN A 298 -0.51 19.07 -21.20
CA GLN A 298 -0.66 20.45 -21.73
C GLN A 298 -2.02 21.05 -21.36
N ASP A 299 -3.02 20.23 -21.10
CA ASP A 299 -4.41 20.64 -20.82
C ASP A 299 -4.65 20.65 -19.31
N ASP A 300 -5.49 21.58 -18.86
CA ASP A 300 -5.85 21.73 -17.44
C ASP A 300 -6.89 20.70 -17.01
N VAL A 301 -6.68 20.11 -15.84
CA VAL A 301 -7.57 19.12 -15.23
C VAL A 301 -7.87 19.50 -13.79
N THR A 302 -9.15 19.42 -13.40
CA THR A 302 -9.57 19.59 -12.01
C THR A 302 -10.00 18.24 -11.43
N ILE A 303 -9.45 17.87 -10.29
CA ILE A 303 -9.82 16.67 -9.54
C ILE A 303 -10.65 17.10 -8.32
N TYR A 304 -11.94 16.84 -8.33
CA TYR A 304 -12.81 17.08 -7.19
C TYR A 304 -12.80 15.87 -6.26
N VAL A 305 -12.51 16.10 -4.98
CA VAL A 305 -12.54 15.07 -3.93
C VAL A 305 -13.84 15.23 -3.14
N LEU A 306 -14.69 14.23 -3.17
CA LEU A 306 -16.01 14.28 -2.53
C LEU A 306 -15.93 13.96 -1.04
N VAL A 307 -15.35 14.87 -0.28
CA VAL A 307 -15.20 14.73 1.17
C VAL A 307 -14.96 16.09 1.82
N ASN A 308 -15.30 16.21 3.11
CA ASN A 308 -14.76 17.29 3.92
C ASN A 308 -13.26 17.06 4.10
N GLN A 309 -12.42 18.06 3.82
CA GLN A 309 -10.95 17.96 3.82
C GLN A 309 -10.37 17.39 5.12
N ASP A 310 -11.03 17.64 6.28
CA ASP A 310 -10.57 17.10 7.57
C ASP A 310 -10.84 15.59 7.73
N ASN A 311 -11.70 14.99 6.90
CA ASN A 311 -12.10 13.58 6.91
C ASN A 311 -11.60 12.80 5.68
N GLN A 312 -10.67 13.37 4.91
CA GLN A 312 -10.12 12.70 3.74
C GLN A 312 -9.31 11.46 4.14
N ASP A 313 -9.31 10.47 3.25
CA ASP A 313 -8.42 9.34 3.35
C ASP A 313 -6.95 9.80 3.27
N THR A 314 -6.13 9.36 4.22
CA THR A 314 -4.75 9.85 4.36
C THR A 314 -3.87 9.44 3.18
N THR A 315 -4.01 8.20 2.70
CA THR A 315 -3.20 7.66 1.61
C THR A 315 -3.57 8.32 0.29
N LEU A 316 -4.87 8.38 0.00
CA LEU A 316 -5.40 9.04 -1.19
C LEU A 316 -5.05 10.53 -1.21
N GLY A 317 -5.19 11.22 -0.06
CA GLY A 317 -4.84 12.63 0.05
C GLY A 317 -3.36 12.91 -0.22
N GLN A 318 -2.46 12.06 0.26
CA GLN A 318 -1.02 12.18 -0.04
C GLN A 318 -0.73 11.91 -1.53
N THR A 319 -1.42 10.95 -2.13
CA THR A 319 -1.30 10.69 -3.58
C THR A 319 -1.76 11.91 -4.39
N LEU A 320 -2.95 12.44 -4.10
CA LEU A 320 -3.49 13.63 -4.78
C LEU A 320 -2.58 14.85 -4.64
N GLN A 321 -2.03 15.08 -3.45
CA GLN A 321 -1.08 16.18 -3.25
C GLN A 321 0.17 16.03 -4.11
N ARG A 322 0.64 14.81 -4.37
CA ARG A 322 1.78 14.59 -5.27
C ARG A 322 1.46 14.89 -6.72
N TYR A 323 0.24 14.63 -7.18
CA TYR A 323 -0.20 15.05 -8.51
C TYR A 323 -0.28 16.58 -8.62
N ASP A 324 -0.85 17.25 -7.64
CA ASP A 324 -0.93 18.72 -7.56
C ASP A 324 0.46 19.36 -7.51
N ASP A 325 1.39 18.81 -6.71
CA ASP A 325 2.79 19.27 -6.62
C ASP A 325 3.60 19.02 -7.91
N LEU A 326 3.19 18.08 -8.77
CA LEU A 326 3.96 17.63 -9.94
C LEU A 326 3.68 18.47 -11.18
N SER A 327 2.47 19.02 -11.34
CA SER A 327 2.06 19.79 -12.51
C SER A 327 1.12 20.93 -12.14
N ASP A 328 1.42 22.13 -12.66
CA ASP A 328 0.55 23.31 -12.54
C ASP A 328 -0.78 23.15 -13.31
N HIS A 329 -0.90 22.13 -14.17
CA HIS A 329 -2.11 21.80 -14.93
C HIS A 329 -3.10 20.93 -14.14
N ILE A 330 -2.74 20.44 -12.96
CA ILE A 330 -3.64 19.68 -12.09
C ILE A 330 -4.04 20.54 -10.91
N THR A 331 -5.34 20.66 -10.67
CA THR A 331 -5.88 21.34 -9.48
C THR A 331 -6.74 20.38 -8.69
N VAL A 332 -6.48 20.25 -7.38
CA VAL A 332 -7.26 19.40 -6.48
C VAL A 332 -8.20 20.24 -5.62
N GLU A 333 -9.50 20.01 -5.74
CA GLU A 333 -10.54 20.73 -5.00
C GLU A 333 -11.37 19.77 -4.12
N TYR A 334 -11.68 20.20 -2.89
CA TYR A 334 -12.48 19.42 -1.95
C TYR A 334 -13.92 19.92 -1.92
N VAL A 335 -14.86 19.02 -2.18
CA VAL A 335 -16.31 19.31 -2.16
C VAL A 335 -16.98 18.44 -1.12
N ASP A 336 -17.46 19.06 -0.04
CA ASP A 336 -18.22 18.36 0.99
C ASP A 336 -19.64 18.00 0.46
N PRO A 337 -19.95 16.70 0.26
CA PRO A 337 -21.25 16.27 -0.25
C PRO A 337 -22.39 16.51 0.73
N THR A 338 -22.11 16.76 2.02
CA THR A 338 -23.14 17.12 3.00
C THR A 338 -23.57 18.58 2.84
N VAL A 339 -22.68 19.43 2.35
CA VAL A 339 -22.96 20.84 2.07
C VAL A 339 -23.51 21.03 0.65
N ASN A 340 -22.98 20.28 -0.31
CA ASN A 340 -23.31 20.36 -1.73
C ASN A 340 -23.80 19.01 -2.28
N PRO A 341 -24.96 18.48 -1.84
CA PRO A 341 -25.40 17.13 -2.19
C PRO A 341 -25.74 16.93 -3.68
N MET A 342 -25.97 18.00 -4.42
CA MET A 342 -26.31 17.96 -5.85
C MET A 342 -25.07 18.13 -6.76
N PHE A 343 -23.89 18.36 -6.20
CA PHE A 343 -22.69 18.63 -7.00
C PHE A 343 -22.33 17.47 -7.94
N TYR A 344 -22.33 16.25 -7.42
CA TYR A 344 -21.90 15.09 -8.21
C TYR A 344 -22.96 14.60 -9.21
N THR A 345 -24.22 15.00 -9.06
CA THR A 345 -25.33 14.54 -9.95
C THR A 345 -25.21 15.03 -11.38
N GLN A 346 -24.37 16.04 -11.64
CA GLN A 346 -24.07 16.51 -12.99
C GLN A 346 -23.04 15.62 -13.71
N TYR A 347 -22.34 14.75 -12.98
CA TYR A 347 -21.29 13.88 -13.52
C TYR A 347 -21.70 12.41 -13.52
N THR A 348 -22.63 12.00 -12.63
CA THR A 348 -23.11 10.62 -12.56
C THR A 348 -24.55 10.55 -12.04
N THR A 349 -25.27 9.53 -12.48
CA THR A 349 -26.61 9.18 -11.97
C THR A 349 -26.56 8.16 -10.82
N GLY A 350 -25.41 7.56 -10.57
CA GLY A 350 -25.19 6.56 -9.51
C GLY A 350 -24.99 7.19 -8.13
N ASN A 351 -25.08 6.35 -7.10
CA ASN A 351 -24.67 6.75 -5.76
C ASN A 351 -23.13 6.78 -5.71
N ILE A 352 -22.59 7.77 -5.03
CA ILE A 352 -21.15 7.97 -4.89
C ILE A 352 -20.74 7.81 -3.42
N SER A 353 -19.66 7.10 -3.19
CA SER A 353 -19.06 6.93 -1.86
C SER A 353 -18.30 8.19 -1.42
N THR A 354 -18.18 8.42 -0.11
CA THR A 354 -17.29 9.48 0.41
C THR A 354 -15.84 9.17 0.07
N ASN A 355 -15.03 10.18 -0.24
CA ASN A 355 -13.66 10.09 -0.79
C ASN A 355 -13.59 9.66 -2.27
N SER A 356 -14.70 9.53 -2.98
CA SER A 356 -14.70 9.36 -4.44
C SER A 356 -14.16 10.61 -5.13
N LEU A 357 -13.62 10.42 -6.34
CA LEU A 357 -13.02 11.47 -7.14
C LEU A 357 -13.85 11.75 -8.39
N ILE A 358 -13.85 12.99 -8.84
CA ILE A 358 -14.37 13.38 -10.14
C ILE A 358 -13.26 14.15 -10.87
N VAL A 359 -12.73 13.54 -11.92
CA VAL A 359 -11.68 14.13 -12.77
C VAL A 359 -12.36 14.82 -13.95
N VAL A 360 -12.06 16.09 -14.16
CA VAL A 360 -12.76 16.93 -15.15
C VAL A 360 -11.74 17.71 -15.98
N SER A 361 -11.88 17.62 -17.30
CA SER A 361 -11.21 18.50 -18.28
C SER A 361 -12.24 19.28 -19.08
N ASP A 362 -11.80 20.14 -20.00
CA ASP A 362 -12.68 20.83 -20.95
C ASP A 362 -13.40 19.88 -21.93
N LYS A 363 -12.86 18.65 -22.12
CA LYS A 363 -13.38 17.67 -23.08
C LYS A 363 -14.44 16.75 -22.45
N ARG A 364 -14.13 16.18 -21.27
CA ARG A 364 -14.99 15.18 -20.61
C ARG A 364 -14.68 15.05 -19.11
N SER A 365 -15.45 14.21 -18.44
CA SER A 365 -15.25 13.89 -17.03
C SER A 365 -15.28 12.38 -16.78
N LYS A 366 -14.52 11.91 -15.76
CA LYS A 366 -14.53 10.53 -15.28
C LYS A 366 -14.72 10.53 -13.76
N VAL A 367 -15.62 9.66 -13.29
CA VAL A 367 -15.85 9.43 -11.87
C VAL A 367 -15.08 8.20 -11.44
N ILE A 368 -14.38 8.29 -10.31
CA ILE A 368 -13.70 7.17 -9.65
C ILE A 368 -14.40 6.96 -8.32
N ASP A 369 -15.09 5.82 -8.15
CA ASP A 369 -15.67 5.50 -6.84
C ASP A 369 -14.55 5.13 -5.86
N TYR A 370 -14.74 5.51 -4.58
CA TYR A 370 -13.76 5.22 -3.55
C TYR A 370 -13.50 3.71 -3.36
N ASN A 371 -14.50 2.88 -3.65
CA ASN A 371 -14.35 1.43 -3.58
C ASN A 371 -13.38 0.89 -4.65
N ASP A 372 -13.18 1.60 -5.77
CA ASP A 372 -12.24 1.22 -6.83
C ASP A 372 -10.79 1.65 -6.50
N VAL A 373 -10.62 2.56 -5.52
CA VAL A 373 -9.29 3.01 -5.05
C VAL A 373 -8.59 1.94 -4.22
N TYR A 374 -9.35 1.01 -3.61
CA TYR A 374 -8.81 -0.06 -2.80
C TYR A 374 -9.29 -1.42 -3.27
N GLU A 375 -8.37 -2.32 -3.53
CA GLU A 375 -8.71 -3.73 -3.73
C GLU A 375 -9.05 -4.40 -2.41
N SER A 376 -10.08 -5.24 -2.42
CA SER A 376 -10.53 -5.97 -1.23
C SER A 376 -10.85 -7.41 -1.58
N SER A 377 -10.42 -8.35 -0.72
CA SER A 377 -10.82 -9.75 -0.76
C SER A 377 -11.97 -10.00 0.21
N TYR A 378 -12.84 -10.92 -0.16
CA TYR A 378 -14.00 -11.33 0.64
C TYR A 378 -13.82 -12.78 1.06
N ASP A 379 -13.53 -13.00 2.37
CA ASP A 379 -13.44 -14.32 2.95
C ASP A 379 -14.71 -14.66 3.73
N PHE A 380 -15.33 -15.81 3.43
CA PHE A 380 -16.49 -16.28 4.18
C PHE A 380 -16.05 -16.98 5.46
N ASP A 381 -16.38 -16.38 6.61
CA ASP A 381 -16.15 -17.00 7.92
C ASP A 381 -17.29 -17.94 8.28
N TYR A 382 -17.04 -19.24 8.19
CA TYR A 382 -17.99 -20.28 8.56
C TYR A 382 -18.37 -20.30 10.06
N SER A 383 -17.59 -19.66 10.93
CA SER A 383 -17.87 -19.60 12.38
C SER A 383 -18.88 -18.51 12.72
N THR A 384 -18.86 -17.39 12.00
CA THR A 384 -19.76 -16.23 12.20
C THR A 384 -20.83 -16.13 11.13
N TYR A 385 -20.77 -16.97 10.08
CA TYR A 385 -21.65 -16.91 8.91
C TYR A 385 -21.69 -15.51 8.27
N SER A 386 -20.53 -14.86 8.20
CA SER A 386 -20.39 -13.52 7.62
C SER A 386 -19.20 -13.44 6.67
N TYR A 387 -19.26 -12.52 5.71
CA TYR A 387 -18.10 -12.18 4.89
C TYR A 387 -17.20 -11.21 5.64
N ASN A 388 -15.92 -11.55 5.76
CA ASN A 388 -14.88 -10.62 6.20
C ASN A 388 -14.27 -9.97 4.97
N THR A 389 -14.30 -8.65 4.91
CA THR A 389 -13.64 -7.88 3.86
C THR A 389 -12.26 -7.49 4.34
N THR A 390 -11.23 -7.87 3.59
CA THR A 390 -9.84 -7.49 3.86
C THR A 390 -9.31 -6.69 2.68
N THR A 391 -8.81 -5.49 2.93
CA THR A 391 -8.17 -4.68 1.88
C THR A 391 -6.84 -5.32 1.49
N THR A 392 -6.69 -5.65 0.22
CA THR A 392 -5.53 -6.37 -0.35
C THR A 392 -4.59 -5.49 -1.13
N GLY A 393 -5.05 -4.31 -1.59
CA GLY A 393 -4.24 -3.41 -2.38
C GLY A 393 -4.73 -1.96 -2.40
N TYR A 394 -3.87 -1.07 -2.89
CA TYR A 394 -4.15 0.33 -3.15
C TYR A 394 -3.90 0.66 -4.63
N ASP A 395 -4.92 1.12 -5.32
CA ASP A 395 -4.93 1.43 -6.75
C ASP A 395 -5.15 2.92 -7.06
N GLY A 396 -5.02 3.79 -6.07
CA GLY A 396 -5.30 5.22 -6.25
C GLY A 396 -4.49 5.87 -7.36
N GLU A 397 -3.21 5.50 -7.53
CA GLU A 397 -2.38 6.00 -8.62
C GLU A 397 -2.89 5.50 -9.98
N GLY A 398 -3.19 4.21 -10.12
CA GLY A 398 -3.69 3.62 -11.36
C GLY A 398 -5.01 4.25 -11.79
N GLN A 399 -5.96 4.38 -10.87
CA GLN A 399 -7.26 4.98 -11.14
C GLN A 399 -7.17 6.46 -11.53
N ILE A 400 -6.34 7.26 -10.83
CA ILE A 400 -6.18 8.68 -11.14
C ILE A 400 -5.50 8.86 -12.50
N THR A 401 -4.40 8.14 -12.76
CA THR A 401 -3.67 8.28 -14.04
C THR A 401 -4.52 7.83 -15.22
N SER A 402 -5.24 6.71 -15.08
CA SER A 402 -6.23 6.26 -16.08
C SER A 402 -7.32 7.32 -16.32
N ALA A 403 -7.83 7.94 -15.25
CA ALA A 403 -8.84 8.98 -15.41
C ALA A 403 -8.28 10.24 -16.08
N LEU A 404 -7.03 10.62 -15.81
CA LEU A 404 -6.35 11.72 -16.51
C LEU A 404 -6.23 11.41 -18.01
N ASP A 405 -5.79 10.20 -18.35
CA ASP A 405 -5.70 9.74 -19.74
C ASP A 405 -7.08 9.77 -20.42
N TYR A 406 -8.13 9.27 -19.75
CA TYR A 406 -9.49 9.30 -20.28
C TYR A 406 -9.99 10.71 -20.59
N VAL A 407 -9.79 11.67 -19.67
CA VAL A 407 -10.34 13.02 -19.84
C VAL A 407 -9.56 13.87 -20.83
N LEU A 408 -8.32 13.49 -21.14
CA LEU A 408 -7.45 14.25 -22.06
C LEU A 408 -7.39 13.66 -23.47
N ASN A 409 -7.55 12.35 -23.62
CA ASN A 409 -7.44 11.66 -24.91
C ASN A 409 -8.72 11.84 -25.74
N ASP A 410 -8.58 12.12 -27.03
CA ASP A 410 -9.70 12.36 -27.93
C ASP A 410 -10.24 11.05 -28.54
N ASN A 411 -9.39 10.04 -28.70
CA ASN A 411 -9.71 8.76 -29.34
C ASN A 411 -9.64 7.63 -28.31
N MET A 412 -10.81 7.08 -27.95
CA MET A 412 -10.91 5.88 -27.12
C MET A 412 -11.21 4.67 -27.99
N PRO A 413 -10.46 3.56 -27.83
CA PRO A 413 -10.76 2.34 -28.54
C PRO A 413 -12.09 1.76 -28.05
N LYS A 414 -12.90 1.27 -28.96
CA LYS A 414 -14.19 0.65 -28.67
C LYS A 414 -14.19 -0.81 -29.08
N VAL A 415 -14.52 -1.67 -28.13
CA VAL A 415 -14.64 -3.11 -28.31
C VAL A 415 -16.11 -3.48 -28.47
N TYR A 416 -16.44 -4.21 -29.50
CA TYR A 416 -17.77 -4.78 -29.66
C TYR A 416 -17.78 -6.24 -29.20
N MET A 417 -18.64 -6.53 -28.22
CA MET A 417 -18.80 -7.87 -27.66
C MET A 417 -20.02 -8.53 -28.26
N THR A 418 -19.86 -9.70 -28.85
CA THR A 418 -20.99 -10.42 -29.46
C THR A 418 -21.93 -11.02 -28.43
N THR A 419 -23.21 -11.15 -28.82
CA THR A 419 -24.26 -11.85 -28.09
C THR A 419 -25.26 -12.46 -29.04
N GLY A 420 -25.97 -13.53 -28.61
CA GLY A 420 -26.98 -14.20 -29.40
C GLY A 420 -26.63 -15.68 -29.71
N HIS A 421 -25.39 -16.10 -29.44
CA HIS A 421 -24.89 -17.46 -29.72
C HIS A 421 -24.41 -18.17 -28.45
N ASN A 422 -25.05 -17.86 -27.29
CA ASN A 422 -24.74 -18.35 -25.95
C ASN A 422 -23.37 -17.93 -25.43
N GLU A 423 -22.87 -16.77 -25.85
CA GLU A 423 -21.61 -16.21 -25.35
C GLU A 423 -21.69 -15.93 -23.84
N LEU A 424 -20.56 -16.08 -23.15
CA LEU A 424 -20.43 -15.76 -21.75
C LEU A 424 -20.31 -14.24 -21.56
N SER A 425 -21.14 -13.69 -20.67
CA SER A 425 -21.00 -12.29 -20.25
C SER A 425 -19.80 -12.12 -19.31
N LEU A 426 -19.07 -11.02 -19.48
CA LEU A 426 -18.01 -10.67 -18.54
C LEU A 426 -18.58 -10.26 -17.18
N SER A 427 -17.89 -10.63 -16.11
CA SER A 427 -18.19 -10.17 -14.76
C SER A 427 -17.80 -8.71 -14.57
N ASN A 428 -18.23 -8.12 -13.45
CA ASN A 428 -17.81 -6.76 -13.08
C ASN A 428 -16.29 -6.63 -12.93
N THR A 429 -15.57 -7.67 -12.52
CA THR A 429 -14.11 -7.67 -12.41
C THR A 429 -13.45 -7.36 -13.74
N PHE A 430 -13.86 -8.06 -14.80
CA PHE A 430 -13.29 -7.90 -16.14
C PHE A 430 -13.77 -6.63 -16.84
N THR A 431 -15.03 -6.23 -16.67
CA THR A 431 -15.53 -4.97 -17.23
C THR A 431 -14.92 -3.74 -16.55
N SER A 432 -14.67 -3.81 -15.24
CA SER A 432 -13.94 -2.75 -14.52
C SER A 432 -12.49 -2.63 -14.99
N ALA A 433 -11.86 -3.76 -15.35
CA ALA A 433 -10.52 -3.74 -15.91
C ALA A 433 -10.48 -3.05 -17.28
N LEU A 434 -11.45 -3.29 -18.18
CA LEU A 434 -11.55 -2.54 -19.44
C LEU A 434 -11.74 -1.03 -19.20
N ASN A 435 -12.63 -0.66 -18.28
CA ASN A 435 -12.86 0.74 -17.91
C ASN A 435 -11.60 1.40 -17.34
N LYS A 436 -10.78 0.65 -16.58
CA LYS A 436 -9.50 1.13 -16.05
C LYS A 436 -8.48 1.35 -17.18
N GLU A 437 -8.46 0.46 -18.18
CA GLU A 437 -7.62 0.60 -19.37
C GLU A 437 -8.20 1.59 -20.41
N ASN A 438 -9.27 2.31 -20.09
CA ASN A 438 -9.94 3.27 -20.96
C ASN A 438 -10.43 2.68 -22.29
N VAL A 439 -10.81 1.41 -22.28
CA VAL A 439 -11.42 0.71 -23.40
C VAL A 439 -12.94 0.76 -23.26
N ASP A 440 -13.61 1.48 -24.15
CA ASP A 440 -15.07 1.46 -24.23
C ASP A 440 -15.54 0.11 -24.80
N TYR A 441 -16.70 -0.37 -24.34
CA TYR A 441 -17.27 -1.60 -24.88
C TYR A 441 -18.78 -1.48 -25.09
N GLU A 442 -19.26 -2.17 -26.11
CA GLU A 442 -20.69 -2.28 -26.41
C GLU A 442 -21.04 -3.73 -26.73
N THR A 443 -22.16 -4.22 -26.19
CA THR A 443 -22.66 -5.55 -26.50
C THR A 443 -23.60 -5.48 -27.71
N VAL A 444 -23.32 -6.28 -28.72
CA VAL A 444 -24.06 -6.27 -29.99
C VAL A 444 -24.49 -7.67 -30.40
N ASN A 445 -25.65 -7.76 -31.04
CA ASN A 445 -26.06 -8.97 -31.74
C ASN A 445 -25.75 -8.77 -33.22
N LEU A 446 -24.91 -9.64 -33.77
CA LEU A 446 -24.51 -9.56 -35.20
C LEU A 446 -25.70 -9.62 -36.16
N MET A 447 -26.77 -10.29 -35.78
CA MET A 447 -28.02 -10.36 -36.61
C MET A 447 -28.69 -8.98 -36.76
N ASP A 448 -28.48 -8.05 -35.83
CA ASP A 448 -29.08 -6.73 -35.84
C ASP A 448 -28.24 -5.68 -36.58
N LEU A 449 -27.04 -6.05 -37.05
CA LEU A 449 -26.09 -5.19 -37.74
C LEU A 449 -26.03 -5.51 -39.24
N ASP A 450 -25.89 -4.53 -40.08
CA ASP A 450 -25.59 -4.70 -41.50
C ASP A 450 -24.09 -5.07 -41.70
N ALA A 451 -23.21 -4.53 -40.91
CA ALA A 451 -21.76 -4.81 -40.84
C ALA A 451 -21.23 -4.48 -39.43
N ILE A 452 -20.04 -4.98 -39.10
CA ILE A 452 -19.33 -4.55 -37.89
C ILE A 452 -19.00 -3.04 -38.00
N PRO A 453 -19.25 -2.22 -36.99
CA PRO A 453 -19.06 -0.77 -37.06
C PRO A 453 -17.62 -0.37 -37.38
N ASP A 454 -17.44 0.68 -38.17
CA ASP A 454 -16.11 1.18 -38.59
C ASP A 454 -15.28 1.73 -37.42
N ASP A 455 -15.91 2.06 -36.27
CA ASP A 455 -15.25 2.50 -35.06
C ASP A 455 -14.82 1.34 -34.14
N ALA A 456 -15.05 0.08 -34.56
CA ALA A 456 -14.60 -1.09 -33.83
C ALA A 456 -13.07 -1.19 -33.83
N ALA A 457 -12.46 -1.00 -32.70
CA ALA A 457 -11.04 -1.31 -32.51
C ALA A 457 -10.81 -2.82 -32.47
N CYS A 458 -11.78 -3.58 -31.89
CA CYS A 458 -11.72 -5.03 -31.81
C CYS A 458 -13.13 -5.63 -31.66
N LEU A 459 -13.35 -6.80 -32.23
CA LEU A 459 -14.52 -7.65 -32.00
C LEU A 459 -14.17 -8.76 -30.99
N PHE A 460 -14.98 -8.94 -29.95
CA PHE A 460 -14.77 -9.95 -28.92
C PHE A 460 -15.90 -10.98 -28.92
N ILE A 461 -15.58 -12.24 -29.21
CA ILE A 461 -16.47 -13.39 -29.22
C ILE A 461 -16.09 -14.29 -28.04
N ASN A 462 -16.90 -14.28 -26.97
CA ASN A 462 -16.55 -14.91 -25.69
C ASN A 462 -17.28 -16.22 -25.45
N GLY A 463 -16.73 -17.34 -25.91
CA GLY A 463 -17.23 -18.67 -25.60
C GLY A 463 -18.57 -18.97 -26.25
N ALA A 464 -18.76 -18.64 -27.54
CA ALA A 464 -19.96 -19.01 -28.28
C ALA A 464 -20.10 -20.53 -28.39
N THR A 465 -21.22 -21.08 -27.90
CA THR A 465 -21.53 -22.51 -27.91
C THR A 465 -22.63 -22.87 -28.92
N SER A 466 -23.31 -21.89 -29.50
CA SER A 466 -24.20 -22.04 -30.67
C SER A 466 -23.52 -21.53 -31.92
N ASP A 467 -23.69 -22.20 -33.07
CA ASP A 467 -23.08 -21.78 -34.33
C ASP A 467 -23.61 -20.43 -34.81
N PHE A 468 -22.78 -19.68 -35.47
CA PHE A 468 -23.15 -18.45 -36.16
C PHE A 468 -24.05 -18.72 -37.38
N SER A 469 -24.85 -17.73 -37.76
CA SER A 469 -25.47 -17.80 -39.10
C SER A 469 -24.41 -17.60 -40.20
N SER A 470 -24.74 -18.00 -41.44
CA SER A 470 -23.84 -17.72 -42.57
C SER A 470 -23.58 -16.23 -42.77
N ASP A 471 -24.59 -15.40 -42.45
CA ASP A 471 -24.50 -13.94 -42.56
C ASP A 471 -23.59 -13.35 -41.50
N ASP A 472 -23.68 -13.82 -40.24
CA ASP A 472 -22.82 -13.38 -39.14
C ASP A 472 -21.35 -13.74 -39.37
N LYS A 473 -21.12 -14.97 -39.84
CA LYS A 473 -19.80 -15.46 -40.28
C LYS A 473 -19.22 -14.55 -41.38
N ASP A 474 -20.02 -14.23 -42.42
CA ASP A 474 -19.57 -13.41 -43.53
C ASP A 474 -19.21 -12.00 -43.04
N LYS A 475 -19.96 -11.39 -42.10
CA LYS A 475 -19.63 -10.07 -41.46
C LYS A 475 -18.30 -10.11 -40.72
N VAL A 476 -18.01 -11.19 -39.98
CA VAL A 476 -16.74 -11.34 -39.25
C VAL A 476 -15.56 -11.49 -40.21
N ILE A 477 -15.75 -12.31 -41.30
CA ILE A 477 -14.70 -12.47 -42.31
C ILE A 477 -14.48 -11.17 -43.09
N ASP A 478 -15.54 -10.48 -43.48
CA ASP A 478 -15.44 -9.19 -44.17
C ASP A 478 -14.73 -8.14 -43.28
N TYR A 479 -14.97 -8.15 -41.97
CA TYR A 479 -14.26 -7.27 -41.00
C TYR A 479 -12.76 -7.61 -40.96
N LEU A 480 -12.39 -8.89 -40.91
CA LEU A 480 -11.00 -9.34 -40.99
C LEU A 480 -10.37 -8.97 -42.34
N ASP A 481 -11.07 -9.15 -43.48
CA ASP A 481 -10.57 -8.77 -44.81
C ASP A 481 -10.30 -7.25 -44.97
N ASN A 482 -10.90 -6.44 -44.11
CA ASN A 482 -10.66 -4.99 -44.03
C ASN A 482 -9.63 -4.63 -42.97
N GLY A 483 -8.80 -5.55 -42.48
CA GLY A 483 -7.78 -5.31 -41.48
C GLY A 483 -8.30 -5.25 -40.03
N GLY A 484 -9.50 -5.79 -39.79
CA GLY A 484 -10.11 -5.87 -38.47
C GLY A 484 -9.40 -6.82 -37.53
N LYS A 485 -9.61 -6.62 -36.24
CA LYS A 485 -9.03 -7.41 -35.14
C LYS A 485 -10.11 -8.17 -34.39
N VAL A 486 -9.95 -9.49 -34.20
CA VAL A 486 -10.92 -10.35 -33.52
C VAL A 486 -10.27 -11.14 -32.39
N ILE A 487 -10.90 -11.16 -31.23
CA ILE A 487 -10.59 -12.08 -30.12
C ILE A 487 -11.67 -13.13 -30.09
N LEU A 488 -11.32 -14.40 -30.28
CA LEU A 488 -12.21 -15.53 -30.24
C LEU A 488 -11.83 -16.45 -29.07
N VAL A 489 -12.72 -16.57 -28.11
CA VAL A 489 -12.65 -17.59 -27.06
C VAL A 489 -13.56 -18.75 -27.49
N THR A 490 -13.03 -19.97 -27.56
CA THR A 490 -13.84 -21.16 -27.98
C THR A 490 -14.64 -21.69 -26.80
N GLY A 491 -15.90 -22.05 -27.05
CA GLY A 491 -16.78 -22.75 -26.10
C GLY A 491 -16.98 -24.20 -26.51
N TYR A 492 -16.77 -25.13 -25.57
CA TYR A 492 -17.05 -26.53 -25.85
C TYR A 492 -18.56 -26.80 -26.05
N THR A 493 -18.90 -27.42 -27.15
CA THR A 493 -20.26 -27.88 -27.45
C THR A 493 -20.21 -29.23 -28.14
N ASP A 494 -21.28 -30.04 -27.94
CA ASP A 494 -21.50 -31.30 -28.69
C ASP A 494 -22.12 -31.06 -30.06
N GLU A 495 -22.54 -29.83 -30.36
CA GLU A 495 -23.10 -29.43 -31.66
C GLU A 495 -21.98 -29.06 -32.63
N GLU A 496 -22.23 -29.25 -33.94
CA GLU A 496 -21.29 -28.81 -34.96
C GLU A 496 -21.41 -27.29 -35.17
N THR A 497 -20.27 -26.58 -35.24
CA THR A 497 -20.18 -25.15 -35.42
C THR A 497 -19.47 -24.74 -36.72
N PRO A 498 -19.99 -25.16 -37.91
CA PRO A 498 -19.26 -24.98 -39.15
C PRO A 498 -19.00 -23.54 -39.55
N ASN A 499 -19.79 -22.56 -39.07
CA ASN A 499 -19.57 -21.15 -39.38
C ASN A 499 -18.47 -20.55 -38.49
N ILE A 500 -18.40 -20.93 -37.22
CA ILE A 500 -17.28 -20.57 -36.32
C ILE A 500 -15.99 -21.24 -36.83
N ASP A 501 -16.03 -22.51 -37.22
CA ASP A 501 -14.90 -23.21 -37.81
C ASP A 501 -14.40 -22.56 -39.09
N ALA A 502 -15.30 -21.95 -39.89
CA ALA A 502 -14.93 -21.19 -41.08
C ALA A 502 -14.15 -19.90 -40.76
N ILE A 503 -14.49 -19.22 -39.67
CA ILE A 503 -13.72 -18.04 -39.18
C ILE A 503 -12.30 -18.47 -38.78
N LEU A 504 -12.16 -19.57 -38.04
CA LEU A 504 -10.85 -20.13 -37.69
C LEU A 504 -10.05 -20.56 -38.93
N SER A 505 -10.73 -21.21 -39.87
CA SER A 505 -10.11 -21.69 -41.13
C SER A 505 -9.63 -20.53 -42.01
N TYR A 506 -10.19 -19.33 -41.90
CA TYR A 506 -9.71 -18.12 -42.59
C TYR A 506 -8.25 -17.81 -42.22
N MET A 507 -7.84 -18.12 -40.96
CA MET A 507 -6.47 -18.01 -40.47
C MET A 507 -5.73 -19.38 -40.46
N ASN A 508 -6.18 -20.40 -41.19
CA ASN A 508 -5.64 -21.74 -41.18
C ASN A 508 -5.57 -22.41 -39.80
N LEU A 509 -6.46 -22.00 -38.88
CA LEU A 509 -6.61 -22.60 -37.56
C LEU A 509 -7.80 -23.55 -37.53
N SER A 510 -7.80 -24.52 -36.61
CA SER A 510 -8.96 -25.37 -36.33
C SER A 510 -8.94 -25.84 -34.86
N ILE A 511 -10.05 -26.40 -34.38
CA ILE A 511 -10.17 -26.88 -33.00
C ILE A 511 -10.15 -28.41 -32.98
N ALA A 512 -9.37 -28.98 -32.07
CA ALA A 512 -9.37 -30.41 -31.82
C ALA A 512 -10.71 -30.84 -31.18
N LYS A 513 -11.27 -31.94 -31.68
CA LYS A 513 -12.54 -32.46 -31.14
C LYS A 513 -12.35 -32.98 -29.73
N GLY A 514 -13.24 -32.53 -28.82
CA GLY A 514 -13.25 -32.92 -27.42
C GLY A 514 -12.52 -31.94 -26.52
N LEU A 515 -12.20 -32.37 -25.30
CA LEU A 515 -11.50 -31.56 -24.29
C LEU A 515 -10.07 -32.07 -24.09
N VAL A 516 -9.15 -31.16 -23.89
CA VAL A 516 -7.75 -31.49 -23.62
C VAL A 516 -7.59 -32.07 -22.22
N VAL A 517 -6.89 -33.19 -22.15
CA VAL A 517 -6.42 -33.84 -20.93
C VAL A 517 -4.90 -33.61 -20.86
N GLU A 518 -4.45 -32.92 -19.84
CA GLU A 518 -3.03 -32.72 -19.59
C GLU A 518 -2.48 -33.91 -18.76
N ASN A 519 -1.46 -34.56 -19.24
CA ASN A 519 -0.92 -35.76 -18.60
C ASN A 519 0.41 -35.55 -17.90
N ASP A 520 1.03 -34.32 -18.04
CA ASP A 520 2.14 -33.90 -17.21
C ASP A 520 1.60 -33.39 -15.87
N SER A 521 2.05 -34.00 -14.79
CA SER A 521 1.65 -33.62 -13.41
C SER A 521 1.98 -32.17 -13.01
N ASN A 522 2.89 -31.49 -13.72
CA ASN A 522 3.21 -30.09 -13.52
C ASN A 522 2.33 -29.14 -14.36
N GLY A 523 1.62 -29.66 -15.36
CA GLY A 523 0.81 -28.91 -16.30
C GLY A 523 -0.67 -28.83 -15.93
N TYR A 524 -1.09 -29.31 -14.74
CA TYR A 524 -2.47 -29.21 -14.30
C TYR A 524 -2.62 -29.02 -12.79
N TYR A 525 -3.79 -28.49 -12.36
CA TYR A 525 -4.15 -28.28 -10.96
C TYR A 525 -5.28 -29.23 -10.56
N ARG A 526 -5.00 -30.18 -9.65
CA ARG A 526 -5.96 -31.18 -9.09
C ARG A 526 -6.60 -32.14 -10.10
N SER A 527 -6.96 -31.71 -11.28
CA SER A 527 -7.59 -32.53 -12.32
C SER A 527 -6.87 -32.31 -13.64
N PRO A 528 -6.62 -33.36 -14.45
CA PRO A 528 -6.04 -33.24 -15.77
C PRO A 528 -6.79 -32.35 -16.77
N TYR A 529 -8.05 -32.02 -16.51
CA TYR A 529 -8.81 -31.01 -17.25
C TYR A 529 -8.59 -29.58 -16.79
N TYR A 530 -7.87 -29.36 -15.68
CA TYR A 530 -7.59 -28.04 -15.11
C TYR A 530 -6.17 -27.62 -15.48
N ILE A 531 -6.02 -27.15 -16.69
CA ILE A 531 -4.71 -26.94 -17.31
C ILE A 531 -4.02 -25.71 -16.76
N LEU A 532 -2.72 -25.86 -16.49
CA LEU A 532 -1.77 -24.79 -16.22
C LEU A 532 -0.82 -24.71 -17.42
N PRO A 533 -1.09 -23.85 -18.41
CA PRO A 533 -0.37 -23.88 -19.67
C PRO A 533 1.09 -23.45 -19.52
N THR A 534 1.94 -23.93 -20.41
CA THR A 534 3.26 -23.35 -20.65
C THR A 534 3.09 -22.01 -21.35
N GLN A 535 3.76 -20.99 -20.87
CA GLN A 535 3.71 -19.62 -21.40
C GLN A 535 4.99 -19.32 -22.19
N SER A 536 4.88 -18.75 -23.38
CA SER A 536 6.01 -18.08 -24.05
C SER A 536 6.24 -16.69 -23.44
N SER A 537 7.41 -16.09 -23.67
CA SER A 537 7.69 -14.71 -23.30
C SER A 537 7.22 -13.79 -24.42
N ASP A 538 6.00 -13.30 -24.30
CA ASP A 538 5.34 -12.46 -25.27
C ASP A 538 4.64 -11.26 -24.60
N SER A 539 4.13 -10.32 -25.43
CA SER A 539 3.37 -9.14 -24.98
C SER A 539 2.12 -9.55 -24.19
N TYR A 540 1.36 -10.54 -24.67
CA TYR A 540 0.14 -11.05 -24.02
C TYR A 540 0.43 -11.67 -22.65
N THR A 541 1.58 -12.33 -22.48
CA THR A 541 1.99 -12.95 -21.23
C THR A 541 2.84 -12.03 -20.35
N SER A 542 3.00 -10.77 -20.70
CA SER A 542 3.71 -9.78 -19.90
C SER A 542 3.11 -9.68 -18.50
N GLY A 543 3.96 -9.76 -17.46
CA GLY A 543 3.53 -9.73 -16.05
C GLY A 543 2.91 -11.04 -15.53
N THR A 544 2.56 -12.01 -16.40
CA THR A 544 2.12 -13.36 -16.01
C THR A 544 3.24 -14.40 -16.11
N TYR A 545 4.30 -14.10 -16.84
CA TYR A 545 5.43 -15.03 -17.01
C TYR A 545 6.04 -15.40 -15.65
N GLY A 546 6.08 -16.72 -15.40
CA GLY A 546 6.52 -17.26 -14.10
C GLY A 546 5.42 -17.36 -13.04
N LYS A 547 4.19 -16.94 -13.35
CA LYS A 547 2.98 -17.24 -12.57
C LYS A 547 2.17 -18.32 -13.30
N TYR A 548 1.24 -18.95 -12.60
CA TYR A 548 0.33 -19.89 -13.24
C TYR A 548 -0.86 -19.12 -13.83
N LEU A 549 -1.28 -19.54 -15.05
CA LEU A 549 -2.59 -19.25 -15.60
C LEU A 549 -3.46 -20.51 -15.42
N PHE A 550 -4.78 -20.35 -15.37
CA PHE A 550 -5.71 -21.45 -15.12
C PHE A 550 -6.75 -21.52 -16.21
N LEU A 551 -6.70 -22.60 -17.00
CA LEU A 551 -7.55 -22.85 -18.14
C LEU A 551 -8.33 -24.18 -17.95
N PRO A 552 -9.47 -24.17 -17.26
CA PRO A 552 -10.26 -25.37 -17.05
C PRO A 552 -11.06 -25.75 -18.28
N TYR A 553 -11.13 -27.05 -18.57
CA TYR A 553 -11.94 -27.63 -19.67
C TYR A 553 -11.63 -27.05 -21.06
N SER A 554 -10.34 -26.93 -21.36
CA SER A 554 -9.88 -26.33 -22.62
C SER A 554 -10.07 -27.25 -23.82
N GLN A 555 -10.27 -26.62 -24.97
CA GLN A 555 -10.14 -27.23 -26.29
C GLN A 555 -8.73 -26.96 -26.85
N GLY A 556 -8.18 -27.89 -27.60
CA GLY A 556 -6.89 -27.71 -28.26
C GLY A 556 -7.03 -26.95 -29.57
N ILE A 557 -6.24 -25.89 -29.75
CA ILE A 557 -6.15 -25.19 -31.03
C ILE A 557 -5.09 -25.90 -31.88
N ILE A 558 -5.48 -26.29 -33.10
CA ILE A 558 -4.59 -26.92 -34.08
C ILE A 558 -4.05 -25.80 -34.96
N VAL A 559 -2.74 -25.67 -34.98
CA VAL A 559 -1.98 -24.74 -35.85
C VAL A 559 -1.41 -25.52 -37.05
N PRO A 560 -1.01 -24.84 -38.14
CA PRO A 560 -0.33 -25.51 -39.27
C PRO A 560 0.90 -26.32 -38.81
N GLU A 561 1.24 -27.39 -39.54
CA GLU A 561 2.33 -28.29 -39.17
C GLU A 561 3.69 -27.58 -39.10
N GLU A 562 3.92 -26.61 -39.96
CA GLU A 562 5.11 -25.77 -39.97
C GLU A 562 5.25 -25.01 -38.67
N VAL A 563 4.16 -24.44 -38.12
CA VAL A 563 4.12 -23.71 -36.88
C VAL A 563 4.39 -24.66 -35.70
N SER A 564 3.78 -25.84 -35.68
CA SER A 564 4.02 -26.83 -34.64
C SER A 564 5.46 -27.38 -34.63
N THR A 565 6.19 -27.27 -35.75
CA THR A 565 7.61 -27.61 -35.86
C THR A 565 8.56 -26.44 -35.61
N GLY A 566 8.04 -25.22 -35.25
CA GLY A 566 8.79 -24.05 -34.79
C GLY A 566 8.96 -22.94 -35.83
N GLU A 567 8.30 -23.00 -37.01
CA GLU A 567 8.18 -21.85 -37.90
C GLU A 567 7.09 -20.90 -37.39
N THR A 568 7.26 -19.59 -37.61
CA THR A 568 6.31 -18.57 -37.18
C THR A 568 5.44 -18.03 -38.31
N ALA A 569 5.64 -18.48 -39.55
CA ALA A 569 4.91 -17.97 -40.71
C ALA A 569 4.59 -19.09 -41.70
N THR A 570 3.38 -19.09 -42.25
CA THR A 570 2.94 -19.96 -43.33
C THR A 570 2.22 -19.15 -44.39
N GLY A 571 2.89 -18.90 -45.55
CA GLY A 571 2.37 -18.01 -46.57
C GLY A 571 2.37 -16.54 -46.15
N ASP A 572 1.17 -15.94 -46.16
CA ASP A 572 0.89 -14.56 -45.79
C ASP A 572 0.41 -14.42 -44.31
N ILE A 573 0.42 -15.50 -43.51
CA ILE A 573 -0.01 -15.52 -42.12
C ILE A 573 1.18 -15.82 -41.21
N THR A 574 1.38 -14.97 -40.21
CA THR A 574 2.30 -15.19 -39.10
C THR A 574 1.53 -15.65 -37.87
N TYR A 575 2.18 -16.53 -37.09
CA TYR A 575 1.57 -17.09 -35.87
C TYR A 575 2.50 -16.92 -34.69
N ASP A 576 1.91 -16.57 -33.54
CA ASP A 576 2.55 -16.64 -32.25
C ASP A 576 1.73 -17.50 -31.29
N VAL A 577 2.31 -18.62 -30.84
CA VAL A 577 1.70 -19.53 -29.86
C VAL A 577 2.22 -19.18 -28.48
N PHE A 578 1.48 -18.36 -27.74
CA PHE A 578 1.91 -17.86 -26.42
C PHE A 578 1.43 -18.72 -25.24
N LEU A 579 0.41 -19.60 -25.42
CA LEU A 579 0.00 -20.61 -24.44
C LEU A 579 -0.06 -21.98 -25.10
N SER A 580 0.52 -23.00 -24.47
CA SER A 580 0.53 -24.38 -24.99
C SER A 580 0.44 -25.42 -23.87
N THR A 581 0.01 -26.64 -24.26
CA THR A 581 0.05 -27.84 -23.42
C THR A 581 1.39 -28.55 -23.53
N SER A 582 1.61 -29.57 -22.69
CA SER A 582 2.78 -30.44 -22.79
C SER A 582 2.64 -31.45 -23.97
N ASP A 583 3.76 -32.04 -24.41
CA ASP A 583 3.81 -33.10 -25.42
C ASP A 583 3.03 -34.36 -25.02
N SER A 584 2.74 -34.52 -23.73
CA SER A 584 2.01 -35.70 -23.21
C SER A 584 0.50 -35.50 -23.16
N SER A 585 -0.01 -34.33 -23.55
CA SER A 585 -1.42 -34.02 -23.60
C SER A 585 -2.13 -34.72 -24.75
N PHE A 586 -3.45 -34.87 -24.65
CA PHE A 586 -4.31 -35.37 -25.72
C PHE A 586 -5.71 -34.78 -25.66
N ALA A 587 -6.38 -34.64 -26.78
CA ALA A 587 -7.77 -34.19 -26.85
C ALA A 587 -8.71 -35.42 -26.80
N LYS A 588 -9.44 -35.53 -25.68
CA LYS A 588 -10.38 -36.62 -25.40
C LYS A 588 -11.73 -36.32 -26.02
N GLN A 589 -12.16 -37.20 -26.97
CA GLN A 589 -13.42 -37.02 -27.67
C GLN A 589 -14.65 -37.47 -26.86
N ASP A 590 -14.51 -38.49 -26.02
CA ASP A 590 -15.59 -38.93 -25.12
C ASP A 590 -15.49 -38.25 -23.77
N VAL A 591 -16.21 -37.16 -23.64
CA VAL A 591 -16.24 -36.31 -22.41
C VAL A 591 -17.42 -36.65 -21.51
N ASN A 592 -18.21 -37.68 -21.76
CA ASN A 592 -19.37 -38.04 -20.93
C ASN A 592 -18.97 -38.47 -19.50
N ASN A 593 -17.72 -38.89 -19.31
CA ASN A 593 -17.17 -39.24 -18.02
C ASN A 593 -15.90 -38.41 -17.72
N THR A 594 -16.06 -37.26 -17.09
CA THR A 594 -14.96 -36.37 -16.71
C THR A 594 -14.03 -36.93 -15.60
N GLN A 595 -14.29 -38.13 -15.10
CA GLN A 595 -13.42 -38.83 -14.15
C GLN A 595 -12.54 -39.91 -14.83
N ASP A 596 -12.75 -40.18 -16.11
CA ASP A 596 -11.90 -41.04 -16.90
C ASP A 596 -10.89 -40.25 -17.72
N PHE A 597 -9.64 -40.27 -17.32
CA PHE A 597 -8.52 -39.59 -17.97
C PHE A 597 -7.70 -40.53 -18.89
N SER A 598 -8.22 -41.72 -19.20
CA SER A 598 -7.50 -42.64 -20.08
C SER A 598 -7.65 -42.22 -21.54
N GLN A 599 -6.53 -42.25 -22.28
CA GLN A 599 -6.52 -42.00 -23.71
C GLN A 599 -7.11 -43.16 -24.48
N SER A 600 -7.94 -42.90 -25.49
CA SER A 600 -8.49 -43.84 -26.43
C SER A 600 -7.80 -43.76 -27.80
N GLU A 601 -8.01 -44.78 -28.67
CA GLU A 601 -7.40 -44.81 -30.02
C GLU A 601 -7.86 -43.65 -30.92
N ASN A 602 -9.00 -43.04 -30.64
CA ASN A 602 -9.57 -41.94 -31.42
C ASN A 602 -9.15 -40.56 -30.95
N ASP A 603 -8.48 -40.48 -29.79
CA ASP A 603 -8.07 -39.21 -29.21
C ASP A 603 -6.82 -38.66 -29.92
N MET A 604 -6.81 -37.36 -30.20
CA MET A 604 -5.69 -36.68 -30.86
C MET A 604 -4.58 -36.39 -29.87
N ASN A 605 -3.33 -36.70 -30.23
CA ASN A 605 -2.16 -36.33 -29.41
C ASN A 605 -1.83 -34.85 -29.54
N GLY A 606 -1.36 -34.24 -28.43
CA GLY A 606 -0.77 -32.93 -28.39
C GLY A 606 0.70 -32.90 -28.84
N PRO A 607 1.39 -31.79 -28.63
CA PRO A 607 0.94 -30.61 -27.88
C PRO A 607 -0.11 -29.81 -28.68
N PHE A 608 -0.94 -29.04 -27.93
CA PHE A 608 -1.91 -28.12 -28.51
C PHE A 608 -1.57 -26.68 -28.12
N ALA A 609 -1.86 -25.75 -29.04
CA ALA A 609 -1.96 -24.33 -28.63
C ALA A 609 -3.25 -24.15 -27.80
N LEU A 610 -3.20 -23.31 -26.79
CA LEU A 610 -4.33 -22.88 -25.94
C LEU A 610 -4.54 -21.35 -26.02
N GLY A 611 -3.53 -20.63 -26.50
CA GLY A 611 -3.58 -19.22 -26.84
C GLY A 611 -2.66 -19.00 -28.05
N VAL A 612 -3.20 -18.45 -29.13
CA VAL A 612 -2.47 -18.18 -30.37
C VAL A 612 -2.95 -16.89 -31.00
N GLU A 613 -2.00 -16.08 -31.44
CA GLU A 613 -2.24 -14.96 -32.35
C GLU A 613 -1.93 -15.40 -33.77
N ALA A 614 -2.83 -15.08 -34.71
CA ALA A 614 -2.61 -15.21 -36.14
C ALA A 614 -2.80 -13.88 -36.82
N VAL A 615 -1.76 -13.39 -37.52
CA VAL A 615 -1.77 -12.12 -38.24
C VAL A 615 -1.61 -12.37 -39.72
N LYS A 616 -2.60 -11.96 -40.50
CA LYS A 616 -2.60 -12.08 -41.96
C LYS A 616 -2.32 -10.73 -42.59
N THR A 617 -1.22 -10.63 -43.31
CA THR A 617 -0.86 -9.41 -44.04
C THR A 617 -1.72 -9.21 -45.29
N LEU A 618 -2.43 -8.08 -45.33
CA LEU A 618 -3.28 -7.67 -46.43
C LEU A 618 -2.69 -6.44 -47.14
N ASP A 619 -3.26 -6.08 -48.30
CA ASP A 619 -2.77 -4.89 -49.06
C ASP A 619 -2.97 -3.57 -48.34
N ASP A 620 -4.02 -3.43 -47.50
CA ASP A 620 -4.44 -2.21 -46.81
C ASP A 620 -4.33 -2.29 -45.27
N GLY A 621 -3.57 -3.26 -44.71
CA GLY A 621 -3.39 -3.42 -43.25
C GLY A 621 -3.27 -4.89 -42.87
N ASP A 622 -3.18 -5.17 -41.58
CA ASP A 622 -3.05 -6.53 -41.05
C ASP A 622 -4.34 -6.99 -40.37
N ALA A 623 -4.88 -8.14 -40.79
CA ALA A 623 -5.98 -8.80 -40.08
C ALA A 623 -5.43 -9.62 -38.91
N THR A 624 -5.93 -9.40 -37.69
CA THR A 624 -5.46 -10.13 -36.50
C THR A 624 -6.57 -10.96 -35.88
N LEU A 625 -6.29 -12.23 -35.62
CA LEU A 625 -7.18 -13.14 -34.88
C LEU A 625 -6.41 -13.73 -33.68
N VAL A 626 -6.84 -13.40 -32.48
CA VAL A 626 -6.37 -14.04 -31.23
C VAL A 626 -7.38 -15.07 -30.80
N VAL A 627 -6.94 -16.34 -30.61
CA VAL A 627 -7.81 -17.45 -30.25
C VAL A 627 -7.38 -18.01 -28.88
N TYR A 628 -8.36 -18.21 -27.99
CA TYR A 628 -8.21 -18.93 -26.74
C TYR A 628 -9.06 -20.20 -26.73
N GLY A 629 -8.46 -21.30 -26.31
CA GLY A 629 -9.12 -22.60 -26.25
C GLY A 629 -9.90 -22.89 -24.97
N CYS A 630 -10.31 -21.86 -24.21
CA CYS A 630 -10.94 -22.08 -22.91
C CYS A 630 -12.04 -21.04 -22.64
N GLU A 631 -13.30 -21.51 -22.67
CA GLU A 631 -14.49 -20.70 -22.39
C GLU A 631 -14.45 -20.03 -21.01
N GLN A 632 -13.94 -20.71 -19.99
CA GLN A 632 -13.94 -20.22 -18.61
C GLN A 632 -12.71 -19.37 -18.27
N LEU A 633 -11.82 -19.10 -19.20
CA LEU A 633 -10.57 -18.36 -18.97
C LEU A 633 -10.80 -17.01 -18.31
N PHE A 634 -11.81 -16.27 -18.78
CA PHE A 634 -12.12 -14.91 -18.32
C PHE A 634 -13.35 -14.90 -17.39
N THR A 635 -13.30 -15.78 -16.36
CA THR A 635 -14.30 -15.84 -15.30
C THR A 635 -13.66 -15.55 -13.93
N ASP A 636 -14.46 -15.05 -12.98
CA ASP A 636 -13.98 -14.78 -11.62
C ASP A 636 -13.49 -16.06 -10.92
N ASP A 637 -14.14 -17.19 -11.17
CA ASP A 637 -13.77 -18.47 -10.59
C ASP A 637 -12.36 -18.90 -11.05
N ALA A 638 -12.09 -18.86 -12.36
CA ALA A 638 -10.78 -19.21 -12.90
C ALA A 638 -9.70 -18.21 -12.44
N ASN A 639 -10.01 -16.93 -12.47
CA ASN A 639 -9.10 -15.86 -12.05
C ASN A 639 -8.70 -15.99 -10.57
N SER A 640 -9.63 -16.37 -9.70
CA SER A 640 -9.39 -16.54 -8.25
C SER A 640 -8.39 -17.65 -7.93
N VAL A 641 -8.38 -18.73 -8.72
CA VAL A 641 -7.44 -19.87 -8.55
C VAL A 641 -5.99 -19.42 -8.69
N VAL A 642 -5.72 -18.45 -9.55
CA VAL A 642 -4.36 -17.97 -9.91
C VAL A 642 -4.10 -16.53 -9.45
N SER A 643 -4.83 -16.08 -8.45
CA SER A 643 -4.61 -14.77 -7.79
C SER A 643 -4.53 -13.60 -8.78
N GLY A 644 -5.44 -13.56 -9.76
CA GLY A 644 -5.55 -12.44 -10.70
C GLY A 644 -4.72 -12.56 -11.99
N ALA A 645 -3.97 -13.63 -12.20
CA ALA A 645 -3.12 -13.75 -13.38
C ALA A 645 -3.93 -13.84 -14.71
N ASN A 646 -5.13 -14.46 -14.69
CA ASN A 646 -5.99 -14.49 -15.86
C ASN A 646 -6.53 -13.09 -16.22
N LEU A 647 -6.79 -12.24 -15.22
CA LEU A 647 -7.18 -10.85 -15.45
C LEU A 647 -6.03 -10.05 -16.10
N THR A 648 -4.78 -10.31 -15.69
CA THR A 648 -3.61 -9.68 -16.32
C THR A 648 -3.48 -10.10 -17.78
N LEU A 649 -3.69 -11.38 -18.11
CA LEU A 649 -3.71 -11.85 -19.49
C LEU A 649 -4.82 -11.17 -20.30
N PHE A 650 -6.01 -11.01 -19.71
CA PHE A 650 -7.14 -10.33 -20.33
C PHE A 650 -6.80 -8.86 -20.68
N THR A 651 -6.29 -8.09 -19.73
CA THR A 651 -5.93 -6.68 -19.96
C THR A 651 -4.85 -6.54 -21.02
N ASN A 652 -3.82 -7.38 -20.99
CA ASN A 652 -2.77 -7.40 -22.01
C ASN A 652 -3.33 -7.71 -23.42
N THR A 653 -4.29 -8.68 -23.51
CA THR A 653 -4.91 -9.03 -24.78
C THR A 653 -5.66 -7.86 -25.37
N PHE A 654 -6.49 -7.18 -24.59
CA PHE A 654 -7.24 -6.02 -25.07
C PHE A 654 -6.34 -4.83 -25.38
N SER A 655 -5.30 -4.58 -24.59
CA SER A 655 -4.30 -3.54 -24.87
C SER A 655 -3.61 -3.79 -26.23
N GLY A 656 -3.14 -5.01 -26.49
CA GLY A 656 -2.51 -5.36 -27.76
C GLY A 656 -3.47 -5.28 -28.98
N MET A 657 -4.73 -5.71 -28.76
CA MET A 657 -5.72 -5.75 -29.84
C MET A 657 -6.33 -4.39 -30.19
N THR A 658 -6.29 -3.43 -29.27
CA THR A 658 -6.87 -2.10 -29.53
C THR A 658 -5.83 -1.07 -30.00
N ASP A 659 -4.56 -1.46 -30.20
CA ASP A 659 -3.43 -0.52 -30.43
C ASP A 659 -3.39 0.65 -29.43
N HIS A 660 -4.14 0.48 -28.37
CA HIS A 660 -4.12 1.40 -27.26
C HIS A 660 -3.04 0.90 -26.30
N GLU A 661 -1.79 1.24 -26.59
CA GLU A 661 -0.84 1.28 -25.49
C GLU A 661 -1.44 2.31 -24.53
N THR A 662 -2.15 1.83 -23.51
CA THR A 662 -2.44 2.69 -22.36
C THR A 662 -1.13 3.36 -22.02
N SER A 663 -1.07 4.66 -22.21
CA SER A 663 0.16 5.43 -22.03
C SER A 663 0.73 5.19 -20.62
N VAL A 664 -0.09 4.62 -19.72
CA VAL A 664 0.28 4.36 -18.33
C VAL A 664 -0.55 3.21 -17.71
N SER A 665 -0.13 1.97 -17.88
CA SER A 665 -0.66 0.86 -17.07
C SER A 665 0.07 0.83 -15.72
N ILE A 666 -0.60 1.24 -14.64
CA ILE A 666 -0.04 1.27 -13.29
C ILE A 666 -0.54 0.05 -12.52
N PRO A 667 0.37 -0.84 -12.08
CA PRO A 667 -0.03 -1.99 -11.28
C PRO A 667 -0.51 -1.57 -9.89
N VAL A 668 -1.49 -2.30 -9.37
CA VAL A 668 -2.00 -2.13 -8.01
C VAL A 668 -0.87 -2.35 -6.99
N LYS A 669 -0.78 -1.46 -6.01
CA LYS A 669 0.17 -1.59 -4.90
C LYS A 669 -0.38 -2.55 -3.86
N SER A 670 -0.03 -3.83 -3.97
CA SER A 670 -0.53 -4.88 -3.09
C SER A 670 -0.08 -4.71 -1.64
N TYR A 671 -1.02 -4.86 -0.72
CA TYR A 671 -0.74 -4.95 0.73
C TYR A 671 -0.35 -6.38 1.16
N GLU A 672 -0.44 -7.34 0.26
CA GLU A 672 -0.06 -8.70 0.57
C GLU A 672 1.45 -8.79 0.82
N VAL A 673 1.77 -8.93 2.09
CA VAL A 673 3.13 -9.25 2.54
C VAL A 673 3.09 -10.66 3.08
N SER A 674 4.00 -11.51 2.61
CA SER A 674 4.13 -12.87 3.13
C SER A 674 4.36 -12.84 4.64
N ASN A 675 3.49 -13.51 5.39
CA ASN A 675 3.65 -13.67 6.83
C ASN A 675 4.97 -14.37 7.16
N LEU A 676 5.56 -14.00 8.29
CA LEU A 676 6.75 -14.67 8.80
C LEU A 676 6.42 -16.11 9.18
N ILE A 677 7.21 -17.05 8.71
CA ILE A 677 7.06 -18.47 9.04
C ILE A 677 8.04 -18.81 10.16
N VAL A 678 7.54 -18.82 11.40
CA VAL A 678 8.35 -19.11 12.59
C VAL A 678 7.86 -20.40 13.22
N ASP A 679 8.77 -21.36 13.44
CA ASP A 679 8.47 -22.61 14.11
C ASP A 679 8.04 -22.40 15.58
N SER A 680 7.10 -23.22 16.08
CA SER A 680 6.62 -23.14 17.48
C SER A 680 7.73 -23.22 18.52
N ALA A 681 8.79 -24.00 18.27
CA ALA A 681 9.95 -24.08 19.15
C ALA A 681 10.78 -22.78 19.15
N GLN A 682 10.91 -22.13 17.99
CA GLN A 682 11.61 -20.85 17.84
C GLN A 682 10.80 -19.70 18.45
N ILE A 683 9.48 -19.70 18.29
CA ILE A 683 8.56 -18.76 18.95
C ILE A 683 8.76 -18.81 20.47
N LEU A 684 8.76 -20.02 21.05
CA LEU A 684 8.95 -20.20 22.48
C LEU A 684 10.34 -19.72 22.94
N LEU A 685 11.38 -20.08 22.22
CA LEU A 685 12.78 -19.76 22.57
C LEU A 685 13.05 -18.25 22.45
N LEU A 686 12.73 -17.65 21.33
CA LEU A 686 12.92 -16.22 21.08
C LEU A 686 11.99 -15.38 21.96
N GLY A 687 10.71 -15.76 22.07
CA GLY A 687 9.75 -15.09 22.93
C GLY A 687 10.19 -15.09 24.40
N LEU A 688 10.68 -16.23 24.92
CA LEU A 688 11.21 -16.30 26.27
C LEU A 688 12.50 -15.48 26.44
N LEU A 689 13.37 -15.45 25.42
CA LEU A 689 14.60 -14.65 25.43
C LEU A 689 14.29 -13.14 25.54
N VAL A 690 13.41 -12.63 24.66
CA VAL A 690 13.16 -11.18 24.58
C VAL A 690 12.19 -10.69 25.66
N THR A 691 11.20 -11.51 26.05
CA THR A 691 10.17 -11.11 27.03
C THR A 691 10.59 -11.37 28.48
N VAL A 692 11.38 -12.41 28.73
CA VAL A 692 11.71 -12.81 30.11
C VAL A 692 13.19 -12.68 30.41
N ILE A 693 14.07 -13.34 29.63
CA ILE A 693 15.49 -13.44 29.97
C ILE A 693 16.17 -12.07 29.95
N LEU A 694 15.97 -11.27 28.91
CA LEU A 694 16.59 -9.94 28.81
C LEU A 694 16.08 -8.98 29.90
N PRO A 695 14.77 -8.80 30.13
CA PRO A 695 14.27 -7.91 31.20
C PRO A 695 14.67 -8.39 32.59
N VAL A 696 14.54 -9.68 32.89
CA VAL A 696 14.92 -10.27 34.19
C VAL A 696 16.42 -10.14 34.42
N GLY A 697 17.26 -10.34 33.40
CA GLY A 697 18.69 -10.11 33.46
C GLY A 697 19.03 -8.65 33.88
N CYS A 698 18.33 -7.66 33.31
CA CYS A 698 18.45 -6.26 33.70
C CYS A 698 18.04 -6.03 35.18
N VAL A 699 16.93 -6.64 35.63
CA VAL A 699 16.46 -6.53 37.03
C VAL A 699 17.50 -7.14 37.99
N ILE A 700 17.99 -8.35 37.68
CA ILE A 700 19.01 -9.03 38.49
C ILE A 700 20.28 -8.18 38.58
N ALA A 701 20.76 -7.66 37.45
CA ALA A 701 21.95 -6.79 37.40
C ALA A 701 21.76 -5.56 38.30
N GLY A 702 20.59 -4.90 38.21
CA GLY A 702 20.21 -3.77 39.04
C GLY A 702 20.18 -4.13 40.54
N PHE A 703 19.59 -5.28 40.89
CA PHE A 703 19.48 -5.75 42.25
C PHE A 703 20.86 -6.09 42.86
N VAL A 704 21.73 -6.77 42.10
CA VAL A 704 23.09 -7.10 42.54
C VAL A 704 23.91 -5.84 42.80
N ILE A 705 23.83 -4.83 41.92
CA ILE A 705 24.54 -3.57 42.09
C ILE A 705 24.00 -2.81 43.31
N TRP A 706 22.68 -2.76 43.49
CA TRP A 706 22.03 -2.12 44.64
C TRP A 706 22.41 -2.83 45.94
N PHE A 707 22.40 -4.16 46.00
CA PHE A 707 22.71 -4.93 47.20
C PHE A 707 24.19 -4.83 47.60
N ARG A 708 25.12 -4.86 46.60
CA ARG A 708 26.55 -4.65 46.84
C ARG A 708 26.85 -3.25 47.47
N ARG A 709 26.03 -2.27 47.09
CA ARG A 709 26.18 -0.90 47.66
C ARG A 709 25.63 -0.77 49.08
N ARG A 710 24.59 -1.50 49.43
CA ARG A 710 24.00 -1.48 50.79
C ARG A 710 24.92 -2.16 51.81
N LYS A 711 25.81 -3.02 51.38
CA LYS A 711 26.79 -3.71 52.22
C LYS A 711 28.10 -2.93 52.42
N LYS A 712 28.34 -1.89 51.61
CA LYS A 712 29.41 -0.89 51.81
C LYS A 712 28.87 0.35 52.52
#